data_64776f48ba47b5e1d7d550825422357c
#
_entry.id   64776f48ba47b5e1d7d550825422357c
#
_cell.length_a   1.000
_cell.length_b   1.000
_cell.length_c   1.000
_cell.angle_alpha   90.00
_cell.angle_beta   90.00
_cell.angle_gamma   90.00
#
_symmetry.space_group_name_H-M   'P 1'
#
loop_
_entity.id
_entity.type
_entity.pdbx_description
1 polymer ?
#
loop_
_entity_poly.entity_id
_entity_poly.type
_entity_poly.pdbx_seq_one_letter_code
_entity_poly.pdbx_strand_id
1 'polypeptide(L)'
;MDNNKQPFVEEENDMQLADLLKICYAHFKMNWGWFVISAVVCLVAGYIHLQRQPRIYQSQAVMLIESVDHSGMGSRGRNGMNSLLELNGISVGDNLKNEIFVLTSRRLMQRVVDSLDLNVEYSVLESLHTRSLYRSTPFVVAFSDSVPTDVSFEVKILDVDKYELQDLKAFYPGAPEPVEFEAKLTGEFGKVLATPVGEICLVKQETFAMLQNEVTGEFNQLEVTVRRTSVHNATLAYRARISAAEYDKESSLIVLSCSDNNISRANDVINEVFLAYKRDAVEYKNRIAQNTADFIDSRIDLISKELNSVEESYESFMEQNGLINLQMDASAYLAQTTEARKQLLELETELAVTKYLTDYVIDNSGNNQPIPVIGGLGTGLASSIAEYNKLTLELVRRAENTSMDGPRMRDISRRLEALYSTIKAGLESNLKALEMQLADARNLQSVTNKQKSKLPEKQRQALDIERQKALKEALYTYLLNKREEVALQLAIEEANVRLVEEPMSSGFPVSPRSSMILLVSLVLGLLIPTAVIFIKEMLNTTVKRRYDVEKATSVPIVGELPEWDNYQETQTIANADSESPIAESFRVLRYQLNFFRHNAKVFVVTSSTPHQGKSFVSKNLSTVLGMADKKILLIDADIRKRSISRALSNTKRKGLTSYLNEDSGTKSLAEYIEKDLIYKGVDFLPGGVMPPNPSELLMSTRLEELIEEAKQVYDYIVIDTTPMLSVADASIVDRVADVTLFVVRMGVEEVSFLPQLDKLNRDKKLRNMALVLNDIDLRRSYGYGYGYGYSYGYGYGHNHDKKKKKGLFGKKK
;
A
#
# COMPACT_ATOMS: atom_id res chain seq x y z
N MET A 1 0.29 53.60 -23.27
CA MET A 1 0.15 53.31 -21.84
C MET A 1 0.38 51.85 -21.67
N ASP A 2 1.47 51.60 -21.08
CA ASP A 2 2.27 50.37 -21.02
C ASP A 2 1.59 49.20 -20.42
N ASN A 3 1.75 48.07 -21.12
CA ASN A 3 1.56 46.74 -20.56
C ASN A 3 2.80 45.93 -20.87
N ASN A 4 3.82 46.06 -20.03
CA ASN A 4 5.01 45.24 -20.01
C ASN A 4 4.89 44.28 -18.82
N LYS A 5 4.32 43.09 -19.01
CA LYS A 5 4.41 41.96 -18.08
C LYS A 5 5.39 40.95 -18.67
N GLN A 6 6.52 40.87 -18.01
CA GLN A 6 7.58 39.89 -18.22
C GLN A 6 7.09 38.46 -18.01
N PRO A 7 7.45 37.50 -18.88
CA PRO A 7 7.38 36.08 -18.60
C PRO A 7 8.78 35.57 -18.24
N PHE A 8 9.17 35.61 -16.98
CA PHE A 8 10.48 35.14 -16.52
C PHE A 8 10.39 34.33 -15.24
N VAL A 9 9.58 33.26 -15.20
CA VAL A 9 9.59 32.35 -14.03
C VAL A 9 9.56 30.86 -14.40
N GLU A 10 9.25 30.45 -15.65
CA GLU A 10 9.12 29.01 -15.98
C GLU A 10 10.37 28.35 -16.54
N GLU A 11 11.33 29.10 -17.12
CA GLU A 11 12.55 28.50 -17.69
C GLU A 11 13.63 28.13 -16.68
N GLU A 12 13.60 28.68 -15.46
CA GLU A 12 14.60 28.37 -14.42
C GLU A 12 14.43 26.98 -13.79
N ASN A 13 13.22 26.44 -13.76
CA ASN A 13 12.96 25.12 -13.14
C ASN A 13 13.26 23.95 -14.09
N ASP A 14 13.04 24.09 -15.38
CA ASP A 14 13.30 23.01 -16.35
C ASP A 14 14.80 22.84 -16.63
N MET A 15 15.57 23.93 -16.60
CA MET A 15 17.03 23.86 -16.72
C MET A 15 17.70 23.18 -15.53
N GLN A 16 17.17 23.36 -14.31
CA GLN A 16 17.69 22.69 -13.09
C GLN A 16 17.47 21.17 -13.10
N LEU A 17 16.36 20.68 -13.62
CA LEU A 17 16.05 19.24 -13.68
C LEU A 17 16.91 18.51 -14.72
N ALA A 18 17.10 19.08 -15.89
CA ALA A 18 17.96 18.52 -16.95
C ALA A 18 19.43 18.47 -16.53
N ASP A 19 19.90 19.47 -15.81
CA ASP A 19 21.28 19.52 -15.32
C ASP A 19 21.50 18.54 -14.14
N LEU A 20 20.51 18.37 -13.26
CA LEU A 20 20.55 17.34 -12.23
C LEU A 20 20.61 15.93 -12.83
N LEU A 21 19.82 15.64 -13.86
CA LEU A 21 19.84 14.34 -14.55
C LEU A 21 21.20 14.06 -15.21
N LYS A 22 21.83 15.06 -15.84
CA LYS A 22 23.16 14.92 -16.44
C LYS A 22 24.25 14.68 -15.38
N ILE A 23 24.14 15.36 -14.23
CA ILE A 23 25.06 15.16 -13.08
C ILE A 23 24.90 13.74 -12.56
N CYS A 24 23.68 13.27 -12.32
CA CYS A 24 23.41 11.90 -11.89
C CYS A 24 23.95 10.87 -12.89
N TYR A 25 23.80 11.11 -14.18
CA TYR A 25 24.33 10.21 -15.23
C TYR A 25 25.88 10.16 -15.23
N ALA A 26 26.56 11.30 -15.09
CA ALA A 26 28.01 11.36 -15.02
C ALA A 26 28.55 10.62 -13.78
N HIS A 27 27.92 10.83 -12.61
CA HIS A 27 28.26 10.14 -11.37
C HIS A 27 27.94 8.64 -11.42
N PHE A 28 26.83 8.26 -12.08
CA PHE A 28 26.50 6.86 -12.32
C PHE A 28 27.58 6.17 -13.15
N LYS A 29 28.02 6.76 -14.24
CA LYS A 29 29.08 6.19 -15.10
C LYS A 29 30.42 6.05 -14.37
N MET A 30 30.72 6.97 -13.46
CA MET A 30 31.99 6.96 -12.70
C MET A 30 31.94 5.99 -11.52
N ASN A 31 30.77 5.81 -10.88
CA ASN A 31 30.58 5.03 -9.67
C ASN A 31 29.64 3.82 -9.85
N TRP A 32 29.45 3.32 -11.07
CA TRP A 32 28.51 2.25 -11.38
C TRP A 32 28.65 1.01 -10.50
N GLY A 33 29.88 0.71 -10.04
CA GLY A 33 30.15 -0.42 -9.16
C GLY A 33 29.41 -0.33 -7.81
N TRP A 34 29.28 0.89 -7.23
CA TRP A 34 28.53 1.09 -5.99
C TRP A 34 27.03 0.86 -6.19
N PHE A 35 26.49 1.23 -7.36
CA PHE A 35 25.07 0.97 -7.70
C PHE A 35 24.81 -0.52 -7.82
N VAL A 36 25.71 -1.28 -8.44
CA VAL A 36 25.57 -2.74 -8.57
C VAL A 36 25.65 -3.41 -7.20
N ILE A 37 26.64 -3.05 -6.37
CA ILE A 37 26.80 -3.62 -5.03
C ILE A 37 25.56 -3.33 -4.18
N SER A 38 25.10 -2.07 -4.16
CA SER A 38 23.90 -1.65 -3.40
C SER A 38 22.65 -2.39 -3.89
N ALA A 39 22.45 -2.49 -5.22
CA ALA A 39 21.32 -3.21 -5.79
C ALA A 39 21.34 -4.70 -5.41
N VAL A 40 22.51 -5.35 -5.47
CA VAL A 40 22.66 -6.76 -5.07
C VAL A 40 22.35 -6.95 -3.59
N VAL A 41 22.90 -6.09 -2.71
CA VAL A 41 22.66 -6.17 -1.25
C VAL A 41 21.17 -5.98 -0.94
N CYS A 42 20.51 -4.98 -1.56
CA CYS A 42 19.07 -4.76 -1.38
C CYS A 42 18.22 -5.89 -1.93
N LEU A 43 18.58 -6.48 -3.08
CA LEU A 43 17.87 -7.64 -3.64
C LEU A 43 18.03 -8.89 -2.75
N VAL A 44 19.22 -9.12 -2.20
CA VAL A 44 19.45 -10.23 -1.25
C VAL A 44 18.65 -10.02 0.03
N ALA A 45 18.64 -8.80 0.58
CA ALA A 45 17.82 -8.47 1.75
C ALA A 45 16.32 -8.63 1.46
N GLY A 46 15.85 -8.17 0.30
CA GLY A 46 14.47 -8.34 -0.15
C GLY A 46 14.10 -9.81 -0.37
N TYR A 47 15.01 -10.63 -0.88
CA TYR A 47 14.81 -12.06 -1.04
C TYR A 47 14.73 -12.78 0.32
N ILE A 48 15.61 -12.44 1.28
CA ILE A 48 15.56 -12.98 2.65
C ILE A 48 14.25 -12.57 3.34
N HIS A 49 13.83 -11.32 3.18
CA HIS A 49 12.54 -10.85 3.70
C HIS A 49 11.37 -11.63 3.11
N LEU A 50 11.39 -11.88 1.78
CA LEU A 50 10.38 -12.67 1.08
C LEU A 50 10.30 -14.10 1.61
N GLN A 51 11.44 -14.73 1.90
CA GLN A 51 11.50 -16.10 2.43
C GLN A 51 10.98 -16.21 3.88
N ARG A 52 10.99 -15.12 4.65
CA ARG A 52 10.48 -15.11 6.02
C ARG A 52 8.97 -14.91 6.11
N GLN A 53 8.33 -14.41 5.06
CA GLN A 53 6.89 -14.17 5.07
C GLN A 53 6.10 -15.45 4.78
N PRO A 54 5.00 -15.73 5.51
CA PRO A 54 4.14 -16.86 5.22
C PRO A 54 3.47 -16.66 3.85
N ARG A 55 3.42 -17.73 3.07
CA ARG A 55 2.71 -17.72 1.78
C ARG A 55 1.21 -17.81 2.03
N ILE A 56 0.46 -16.84 1.54
CA ILE A 56 -1.00 -16.80 1.64
C ILE A 56 -1.59 -17.20 0.29
N TYR A 57 -2.45 -18.20 0.32
CA TYR A 57 -3.21 -18.69 -0.83
C TYR A 57 -4.65 -18.19 -0.73
N GLN A 58 -5.28 -18.00 -1.86
CA GLN A 58 -6.69 -17.66 -1.94
C GLN A 58 -7.44 -18.81 -2.60
N SER A 59 -8.45 -19.32 -1.89
CA SER A 59 -9.43 -20.26 -2.42
C SER A 59 -10.72 -19.51 -2.73
N GLN A 60 -11.42 -19.95 -3.77
CA GLN A 60 -12.68 -19.35 -4.20
C GLN A 60 -13.70 -20.44 -4.50
N ALA A 61 -14.97 -20.15 -4.24
CA ALA A 61 -16.12 -20.96 -4.62
C ALA A 61 -17.21 -20.05 -5.15
N VAL A 62 -18.03 -20.57 -6.05
CA VAL A 62 -19.20 -19.87 -6.59
C VAL A 62 -20.46 -20.56 -6.13
N MET A 63 -21.34 -19.81 -5.47
CA MET A 63 -22.64 -20.29 -5.04
C MET A 63 -23.78 -19.54 -5.74
N LEU A 64 -24.83 -20.27 -6.08
CA LEU A 64 -26.07 -19.74 -6.60
C LEU A 64 -27.10 -19.63 -5.48
N ILE A 65 -27.70 -18.46 -5.33
CA ILE A 65 -28.90 -18.30 -4.50
C ILE A 65 -30.10 -18.28 -5.45
N GLU A 66 -30.85 -19.38 -5.49
CA GLU A 66 -32.02 -19.46 -6.31
C GLU A 66 -33.11 -18.56 -5.75
N SER A 67 -33.38 -17.49 -6.47
CA SER A 67 -34.63 -16.75 -6.27
C SER A 67 -35.76 -17.58 -6.88
N VAL A 68 -36.83 -17.72 -6.15
CA VAL A 68 -38.01 -18.46 -6.60
C VAL A 68 -38.81 -17.62 -7.62
N ASP A 69 -38.13 -17.14 -8.67
CA ASP A 69 -38.78 -16.55 -9.83
C ASP A 69 -39.02 -17.64 -10.87
N HIS A 70 -40.13 -18.35 -10.77
CA HIS A 70 -40.64 -19.23 -11.83
C HIS A 70 -41.49 -18.46 -12.81
N SER A 71 -40.92 -17.52 -13.54
CA SER A 71 -41.52 -16.99 -14.76
C SER A 71 -41.20 -17.90 -15.96
N GLY A 72 -41.85 -19.02 -16.06
CA GLY A 72 -41.69 -19.82 -17.27
C GLY A 72 -42.04 -21.28 -17.16
N MET A 73 -43.31 -21.62 -16.84
CA MET A 73 -43.94 -22.83 -17.38
C MET A 73 -45.43 -22.85 -17.06
N GLY A 74 -46.25 -22.76 -18.12
CA GLY A 74 -47.62 -23.16 -18.26
C GLY A 74 -48.58 -23.02 -17.06
N SER A 75 -49.22 -21.87 -16.92
CA SER A 75 -50.30 -21.66 -15.97
C SER A 75 -51.53 -22.51 -16.35
N ARG A 76 -51.86 -23.51 -15.55
CA ARG A 76 -53.26 -23.97 -15.33
C ARG A 76 -53.49 -24.93 -14.15
N GLY A 77 -52.59 -25.04 -13.23
CA GLY A 77 -52.82 -25.93 -12.08
C GLY A 77 -51.98 -25.64 -10.82
N ARG A 78 -51.19 -24.56 -10.80
CA ARG A 78 -50.21 -24.31 -9.75
C ARG A 78 -50.39 -22.98 -8.97
N ASN A 79 -51.50 -22.33 -9.09
CA ASN A 79 -51.75 -21.01 -8.52
C ASN A 79 -51.72 -20.96 -6.97
N GLY A 80 -51.79 -22.11 -6.29
CA GLY A 80 -51.75 -22.11 -4.82
C GLY A 80 -50.34 -22.13 -4.22
N MET A 81 -49.39 -22.82 -4.88
CA MET A 81 -48.03 -23.00 -4.32
C MET A 81 -47.11 -21.83 -4.63
N ASN A 82 -47.20 -21.25 -5.84
CA ASN A 82 -46.38 -20.10 -6.22
C ASN A 82 -46.78 -18.82 -5.51
N SER A 83 -48.08 -18.62 -5.22
CA SER A 83 -48.55 -17.45 -4.46
C SER A 83 -48.01 -17.43 -2.99
N LEU A 84 -47.73 -18.59 -2.40
CA LEU A 84 -47.15 -18.66 -1.04
C LEU A 84 -45.66 -18.42 -1.03
N LEU A 85 -44.93 -18.69 -2.11
CA LEU A 85 -43.49 -18.42 -2.25
C LEU A 85 -43.21 -16.97 -2.66
N GLU A 86 -44.07 -16.39 -3.55
CA GLU A 86 -44.05 -14.93 -3.85
C GLU A 86 -44.48 -14.10 -2.63
N LEU A 87 -45.37 -14.65 -1.79
CA LEU A 87 -45.75 -14.05 -0.49
C LEU A 87 -44.61 -13.94 0.50
N ASN A 88 -43.49 -14.67 0.33
CA ASN A 88 -42.30 -14.53 1.15
C ASN A 88 -41.41 -13.35 0.77
N GLY A 89 -41.87 -12.49 -0.16
CA GLY A 89 -41.27 -11.15 -0.38
C GLY A 89 -39.80 -11.12 -0.78
N ILE A 90 -39.32 -12.16 -1.49
CA ILE A 90 -37.91 -12.22 -1.93
C ILE A 90 -37.81 -11.59 -3.31
N SER A 91 -37.71 -10.26 -3.36
CA SER A 91 -37.28 -9.57 -4.58
C SER A 91 -35.74 -9.71 -4.70
N VAL A 92 -35.26 -10.21 -5.84
CA VAL A 92 -33.89 -10.69 -6.05
C VAL A 92 -32.83 -9.60 -5.99
N GLY A 93 -33.14 -8.37 -6.34
CA GLY A 93 -32.14 -7.30 -6.47
C GLY A 93 -31.59 -6.72 -5.14
N ASP A 94 -32.43 -6.55 -4.13
CA ASP A 94 -32.04 -6.00 -2.82
C ASP A 94 -31.58 -7.07 -1.83
N ASN A 95 -31.86 -8.33 -2.10
CA ASN A 95 -31.55 -9.44 -1.20
C ASN A 95 -30.09 -9.89 -1.25
N LEU A 96 -29.43 -9.81 -2.40
CA LEU A 96 -28.07 -10.36 -2.56
C LEU A 96 -27.07 -9.70 -1.61
N LYS A 97 -27.15 -8.40 -1.41
CA LYS A 97 -26.31 -7.65 -0.46
C LYS A 97 -26.58 -8.06 1.00
N ASN A 98 -27.82 -8.37 1.32
CA ASN A 98 -28.19 -8.86 2.65
C ASN A 98 -27.63 -10.27 2.87
N GLU A 99 -27.69 -11.14 1.86
CA GLU A 99 -27.14 -12.50 1.95
C GLU A 99 -25.61 -12.50 2.05
N ILE A 100 -24.92 -11.60 1.32
CA ILE A 100 -23.47 -11.36 1.48
C ILE A 100 -23.15 -10.98 2.92
N PHE A 101 -23.97 -10.12 3.54
CA PHE A 101 -23.78 -9.75 4.94
C PHE A 101 -24.02 -10.93 5.90
N VAL A 102 -24.99 -11.78 5.64
CA VAL A 102 -25.25 -12.99 6.44
C VAL A 102 -24.10 -13.98 6.32
N LEU A 103 -23.59 -14.21 5.09
CA LEU A 103 -22.44 -15.09 4.82
C LEU A 103 -21.17 -14.67 5.56
N THR A 104 -20.96 -13.37 5.75
CA THR A 104 -19.81 -12.79 6.46
C THR A 104 -20.15 -12.42 7.91
N SER A 105 -21.30 -12.86 8.43
CA SER A 105 -21.75 -12.53 9.78
C SER A 105 -20.89 -13.22 10.84
N ARG A 106 -20.79 -12.58 12.02
CA ARG A 106 -20.04 -13.15 13.16
C ARG A 106 -20.63 -14.49 13.62
N ARG A 107 -21.98 -14.62 13.67
CA ARG A 107 -22.66 -15.84 14.11
C ARG A 107 -22.34 -17.03 13.21
N LEU A 108 -22.42 -16.82 11.89
CA LEU A 108 -22.10 -17.87 10.93
C LEU A 108 -20.64 -18.28 11.05
N MET A 109 -19.73 -17.29 11.14
CA MET A 109 -18.31 -17.55 11.29
C MET A 109 -17.96 -18.24 12.61
N GLN A 110 -18.67 -17.94 13.71
CA GLN A 110 -18.48 -18.64 14.95
C GLN A 110 -18.84 -20.12 14.81
N ARG A 111 -19.97 -20.45 14.15
CA ARG A 111 -20.34 -21.86 13.87
C ARG A 111 -19.26 -22.57 13.03
N VAL A 112 -18.65 -21.87 12.07
CA VAL A 112 -17.56 -22.42 11.25
C VAL A 112 -16.32 -22.69 12.11
N VAL A 113 -15.95 -21.75 12.98
CA VAL A 113 -14.81 -21.90 13.89
C VAL A 113 -15.03 -23.06 14.86
N ASP A 114 -16.24 -23.18 15.41
CA ASP A 114 -16.60 -24.27 16.33
C ASP A 114 -16.66 -25.63 15.62
N SER A 115 -17.16 -25.69 14.37
CA SER A 115 -17.28 -26.93 13.58
C SER A 115 -15.93 -27.48 13.12
N LEU A 116 -14.98 -26.61 12.82
CA LEU A 116 -13.66 -26.99 12.29
C LEU A 116 -12.52 -26.87 13.33
N ASP A 117 -12.85 -26.59 14.60
CA ASP A 117 -11.89 -26.38 15.71
C ASP A 117 -10.77 -25.37 15.36
N LEU A 118 -11.13 -24.29 14.64
CA LEU A 118 -10.16 -23.30 14.13
C LEU A 118 -9.54 -22.40 15.22
N ASN A 119 -9.97 -22.54 16.45
CA ASN A 119 -9.41 -21.86 17.61
C ASN A 119 -8.09 -22.48 18.08
N VAL A 120 -7.69 -23.64 17.55
CA VAL A 120 -6.39 -24.28 17.79
C VAL A 120 -5.60 -24.38 16.49
N GLU A 121 -4.43 -23.78 16.46
CA GLU A 121 -3.54 -23.78 15.29
C GLU A 121 -2.28 -24.59 15.59
N TYR A 122 -1.93 -25.47 14.64
CA TYR A 122 -0.72 -26.30 14.67
C TYR A 122 0.22 -25.81 13.56
N SER A 123 1.47 -25.52 13.92
CA SER A 123 2.45 -25.01 12.96
C SER A 123 3.85 -25.58 13.22
N VAL A 124 4.65 -25.61 12.15
CA VAL A 124 6.06 -26.03 12.19
C VAL A 124 6.90 -24.94 11.57
N LEU A 125 8.06 -24.68 12.15
CA LEU A 125 9.04 -23.77 11.60
C LEU A 125 9.87 -24.50 10.53
N GLU A 126 9.63 -24.21 9.25
CA GLU A 126 10.44 -24.71 8.13
C GLU A 126 11.45 -23.64 7.72
N SER A 127 12.73 -23.86 7.99
CA SER A 127 13.85 -22.98 7.63
C SER A 127 13.65 -21.52 8.06
N LEU A 128 12.90 -20.71 7.34
CA LEU A 128 12.70 -19.28 7.57
C LEU A 128 11.23 -18.87 7.67
N HIS A 129 10.27 -19.76 7.46
CA HIS A 129 8.84 -19.45 7.51
C HIS A 129 8.07 -20.51 8.29
N THR A 130 6.94 -20.12 8.87
CA THR A 130 6.05 -21.01 9.61
C THR A 130 5.03 -21.62 8.65
N ARG A 131 4.93 -22.96 8.67
CA ARG A 131 3.95 -23.74 7.91
C ARG A 131 2.86 -24.24 8.83
N SER A 132 1.60 -24.00 8.48
CA SER A 132 0.45 -24.57 9.18
C SER A 132 0.22 -26.03 8.79
N LEU A 133 0.05 -26.90 9.77
CA LEU A 133 -0.18 -28.33 9.56
C LEU A 133 -1.66 -28.67 9.33
N TYR A 134 -2.57 -27.94 9.97
CA TYR A 134 -4.03 -28.16 9.91
C TYR A 134 -4.38 -29.68 10.03
N ARG A 135 -4.99 -30.30 9.01
CA ARG A 135 -5.35 -31.73 9.02
C ARG A 135 -4.15 -32.68 8.93
N SER A 136 -2.96 -32.21 8.59
CA SER A 136 -1.73 -33.01 8.55
C SER A 136 -0.97 -32.97 9.89
N THR A 137 -1.61 -32.59 10.96
CA THR A 137 -1.02 -32.59 12.31
C THR A 137 -0.87 -34.03 12.80
N PRO A 138 0.28 -34.39 13.40
CA PRO A 138 0.50 -35.75 13.90
C PRO A 138 -0.30 -36.05 15.19
N PHE A 139 -0.76 -35.05 15.89
CA PHE A 139 -1.54 -35.17 17.12
C PHE A 139 -2.55 -34.05 17.26
N VAL A 140 -3.56 -34.23 18.07
CA VAL A 140 -4.53 -33.20 18.48
C VAL A 140 -4.43 -33.02 19.99
N VAL A 141 -4.59 -31.79 20.44
CA VAL A 141 -4.55 -31.42 21.86
C VAL A 141 -5.98 -31.25 22.38
N ALA A 142 -6.32 -32.03 23.39
CA ALA A 142 -7.52 -31.83 24.20
C ALA A 142 -7.16 -30.97 25.41
N PHE A 143 -7.88 -29.89 25.62
CA PHE A 143 -7.70 -28.94 26.71
C PHE A 143 -8.80 -29.14 27.76
N SER A 144 -8.43 -29.13 29.01
CA SER A 144 -9.40 -29.04 30.10
C SER A 144 -9.98 -27.62 30.18
N ASP A 145 -11.16 -27.49 30.80
CA ASP A 145 -11.81 -26.19 31.05
C ASP A 145 -10.97 -25.24 31.94
N SER A 146 -10.04 -25.82 32.73
CA SER A 146 -9.10 -25.04 33.56
C SER A 146 -8.02 -24.30 32.76
N VAL A 147 -7.77 -24.67 31.51
CA VAL A 147 -6.73 -24.06 30.65
C VAL A 147 -7.22 -22.72 30.12
N PRO A 148 -6.43 -21.63 30.22
CA PRO A 148 -6.77 -20.33 29.61
C PRO A 148 -7.13 -20.46 28.14
N THR A 149 -8.05 -19.59 27.68
CA THR A 149 -8.51 -19.60 26.29
C THR A 149 -7.42 -19.22 25.30
N ASP A 150 -6.43 -18.44 25.72
CA ASP A 150 -5.31 -18.02 24.89
C ASP A 150 -4.01 -18.58 25.48
N VAL A 151 -3.47 -19.63 24.85
CA VAL A 151 -2.25 -20.32 25.26
C VAL A 151 -1.43 -20.74 24.04
N SER A 152 -0.11 -20.72 24.15
CA SER A 152 0.80 -21.25 23.14
C SER A 152 1.94 -22.03 23.79
N PHE A 153 2.38 -23.10 23.14
CA PHE A 153 3.49 -23.93 23.57
C PHE A 153 4.08 -24.70 22.39
N GLU A 154 5.31 -25.18 22.57
CA GLU A 154 5.97 -26.04 21.60
C GLU A 154 5.96 -27.49 22.08
N VAL A 155 5.63 -28.40 21.17
CA VAL A 155 5.64 -29.84 21.38
C VAL A 155 6.78 -30.43 20.59
N LYS A 156 7.78 -30.96 21.28
CA LYS A 156 8.86 -31.74 20.68
C LYS A 156 8.54 -33.22 20.85
N ILE A 157 8.39 -33.92 19.74
CA ILE A 157 8.13 -35.36 19.74
C ILE A 157 9.48 -36.06 19.94
N LEU A 158 9.59 -36.79 21.07
CA LEU A 158 10.83 -37.47 21.44
C LEU A 158 10.86 -38.90 20.90
N ASP A 159 9.74 -39.62 21.01
CA ASP A 159 9.59 -41.03 20.66
C ASP A 159 8.11 -41.32 20.32
N VAL A 160 7.82 -42.52 19.88
CA VAL A 160 6.46 -42.97 19.56
C VAL A 160 5.47 -42.65 20.69
N ASP A 161 5.85 -42.82 21.93
CA ASP A 161 4.93 -42.68 23.10
C ASP A 161 5.19 -41.40 23.92
N LYS A 162 6.29 -40.70 23.71
CA LYS A 162 6.69 -39.58 24.57
C LYS A 162 6.90 -38.27 23.80
N TYR A 163 6.51 -37.19 24.45
CA TYR A 163 6.73 -35.83 23.97
C TYR A 163 7.25 -34.90 25.08
N GLU A 164 7.85 -33.80 24.74
CA GLU A 164 8.29 -32.73 25.63
C GLU A 164 7.57 -31.45 25.28
N LEU A 165 6.96 -30.79 26.26
CA LEU A 165 6.38 -29.46 26.14
C LEU A 165 7.43 -28.41 26.52
N GLN A 166 7.59 -27.40 25.67
CA GLN A 166 8.54 -26.29 25.88
C GLN A 166 7.81 -24.96 25.59
N ASP A 167 8.40 -23.84 26.03
CA ASP A 167 7.95 -22.47 25.75
C ASP A 167 6.46 -22.21 26.02
N LEU A 168 5.99 -22.68 27.17
CA LEU A 168 4.60 -22.54 27.57
C LEU A 168 4.30 -21.08 27.94
N LYS A 169 3.38 -20.43 27.19
CA LYS A 169 2.95 -19.05 27.37
C LYS A 169 1.45 -18.97 27.52
N ALA A 170 0.97 -18.30 28.55
CA ALA A 170 -0.45 -18.04 28.75
C ALA A 170 -0.75 -16.54 28.67
N PHE A 171 -1.80 -16.20 27.95
CA PHE A 171 -2.27 -14.83 27.78
C PHE A 171 -3.53 -14.63 28.62
N TYR A 172 -3.44 -13.81 29.65
CA TYR A 172 -4.58 -13.50 30.52
C TYR A 172 -5.22 -12.17 30.12
N PRO A 173 -6.55 -12.04 30.12
CA PRO A 173 -7.24 -10.79 29.83
C PRO A 173 -6.76 -9.66 30.75
N GLY A 174 -6.26 -8.56 30.16
CA GLY A 174 -5.76 -7.40 30.89
C GLY A 174 -4.29 -7.45 31.30
N ALA A 175 -3.55 -8.52 31.03
CA ALA A 175 -2.11 -8.55 31.21
C ALA A 175 -1.41 -7.91 29.99
N PRO A 176 -0.42 -7.02 30.18
CA PRO A 176 0.30 -6.36 29.06
C PRO A 176 1.21 -7.34 28.31
N GLU A 177 1.71 -8.38 28.96
CA GLU A 177 2.59 -9.38 28.39
C GLU A 177 2.14 -10.80 28.76
N PRO A 178 2.45 -11.82 27.93
CA PRO A 178 2.16 -13.21 28.25
C PRO A 178 2.97 -13.66 29.47
N VAL A 179 2.37 -14.51 30.29
CA VAL A 179 3.11 -15.18 31.37
C VAL A 179 3.84 -16.37 30.76
N GLU A 180 5.16 -16.33 30.80
CA GLU A 180 6.04 -17.39 30.31
C GLU A 180 6.39 -18.36 31.46
N PHE A 181 6.30 -19.66 31.21
CA PHE A 181 6.67 -20.70 32.12
C PHE A 181 7.87 -21.47 31.58
N GLU A 182 9.03 -21.30 32.19
CA GLU A 182 10.26 -22.03 31.86
C GLU A 182 10.22 -23.48 32.31
N ALA A 183 9.17 -24.23 31.97
CA ALA A 183 9.03 -25.62 32.35
C ALA A 183 9.15 -26.51 31.11
N LYS A 184 10.14 -27.43 31.15
CA LYS A 184 10.19 -28.56 30.23
C LYS A 184 9.44 -29.72 30.85
N LEU A 185 8.29 -30.06 30.33
CA LEU A 185 7.41 -31.07 30.84
C LEU A 185 7.39 -32.27 29.86
N THR A 186 7.73 -33.45 30.35
CA THR A 186 7.65 -34.68 29.55
C THR A 186 6.30 -35.35 29.80
N GLY A 187 5.57 -35.65 28.73
CA GLY A 187 4.29 -36.34 28.72
C GLY A 187 4.27 -37.59 27.86
N GLU A 188 3.24 -38.42 28.07
CA GLU A 188 2.96 -39.59 27.19
C GLU A 188 1.66 -39.33 26.41
N PHE A 189 1.65 -39.70 25.12
CA PHE A 189 0.46 -39.57 24.29
C PHE A 189 -0.73 -40.39 24.87
N GLY A 190 -1.92 -39.80 24.82
CA GLY A 190 -3.15 -40.42 25.36
C GLY A 190 -3.31 -40.32 26.87
N LYS A 191 -2.33 -39.74 27.59
CA LYS A 191 -2.44 -39.49 29.05
C LYS A 191 -2.56 -38.00 29.33
N VAL A 192 -3.29 -37.69 30.41
CA VAL A 192 -3.44 -36.31 30.88
C VAL A 192 -2.14 -35.86 31.54
N LEU A 193 -1.61 -34.73 31.07
CA LEU A 193 -0.44 -34.06 31.65
C LEU A 193 -0.89 -32.81 32.41
N ALA A 194 -0.56 -32.77 33.71
CA ALA A 194 -0.75 -31.55 34.50
C ALA A 194 0.32 -30.53 34.17
N THR A 195 -0.09 -29.37 33.71
CA THR A 195 0.79 -28.23 33.36
C THR A 195 0.49 -27.04 34.29
N PRO A 196 1.37 -26.05 34.40
CA PRO A 196 1.12 -24.82 35.17
C PRO A 196 -0.13 -24.05 34.73
N VAL A 197 -0.61 -24.27 33.51
CA VAL A 197 -1.79 -23.59 32.94
C VAL A 197 -3.05 -24.45 32.97
N GLY A 198 -2.98 -25.70 33.46
CA GLY A 198 -4.09 -26.65 33.52
C GLY A 198 -3.75 -27.99 32.87
N GLU A 199 -4.73 -28.88 32.82
CA GLU A 199 -4.55 -30.23 32.30
C GLU A 199 -4.68 -30.25 30.76
N ILE A 200 -3.74 -30.92 30.09
CA ILE A 200 -3.67 -31.06 28.65
C ILE A 200 -3.47 -32.54 28.29
N CYS A 201 -4.15 -33.03 27.27
CA CYS A 201 -3.96 -34.40 26.75
C CYS A 201 -3.68 -34.33 25.25
N LEU A 202 -2.56 -34.94 24.81
CA LEU A 202 -2.21 -35.09 23.41
C LEU A 202 -2.62 -36.46 22.89
N VAL A 203 -3.42 -36.49 21.82
CA VAL A 203 -3.94 -37.74 21.22
C VAL A 203 -3.32 -37.86 19.82
N LYS A 204 -2.72 -39.04 19.54
CA LYS A 204 -2.13 -39.34 18.22
C LYS A 204 -3.20 -39.36 17.11
N GLN A 205 -2.86 -38.85 15.96
CA GLN A 205 -3.67 -38.98 14.73
C GLN A 205 -3.07 -40.01 13.78
N GLU A 206 -3.80 -40.40 12.73
CA GLU A 206 -3.35 -41.34 11.70
C GLU A 206 -2.05 -40.85 11.03
N THR A 207 -1.91 -39.55 10.85
CA THR A 207 -0.70 -38.90 10.28
C THR A 207 0.55 -39.07 11.14
N PHE A 208 0.40 -39.49 12.41
CA PHE A 208 1.54 -39.75 13.30
C PHE A 208 2.45 -40.87 12.75
N ALA A 209 1.87 -41.87 12.09
CA ALA A 209 2.62 -42.96 11.49
C ALA A 209 3.61 -42.51 10.39
N MET A 210 3.33 -41.38 9.74
CA MET A 210 4.19 -40.80 8.69
C MET A 210 5.50 -40.20 9.24
N LEU A 211 5.64 -40.02 10.56
CA LEU A 211 6.86 -39.53 11.19
C LEU A 211 7.90 -40.63 11.35
N GLN A 212 7.50 -41.86 11.26
CA GLN A 212 8.41 -43.00 11.34
C GLN A 212 8.87 -43.40 9.93
N ASN A 213 10.18 -43.40 9.73
CA ASN A 213 10.75 -43.87 8.46
C ASN A 213 10.58 -45.40 8.38
N GLU A 214 9.78 -45.90 7.43
CA GLU A 214 9.48 -47.30 7.24
C GLU A 214 10.74 -48.18 6.96
N VAL A 215 11.82 -47.55 6.45
CA VAL A 215 13.03 -48.28 6.04
C VAL A 215 14.10 -48.31 7.13
N THR A 216 14.27 -47.17 7.87
CA THR A 216 15.35 -47.08 8.89
C THR A 216 14.82 -47.25 10.31
N GLY A 217 13.50 -47.13 10.54
CA GLY A 217 12.90 -47.14 11.85
C GLY A 217 13.20 -45.86 12.68
N GLU A 218 13.99 -44.95 12.11
CA GLU A 218 14.33 -43.70 12.77
C GLU A 218 13.13 -42.75 12.81
N PHE A 219 12.99 -42.04 13.90
CA PHE A 219 11.91 -41.11 14.17
C PHE A 219 12.37 -39.70 13.80
N ASN A 220 11.67 -39.04 12.89
CA ASN A 220 11.92 -37.64 12.58
C ASN A 220 11.44 -36.76 13.76
N GLN A 221 12.39 -36.19 14.48
CA GLN A 221 12.08 -35.24 15.54
C GLN A 221 11.39 -34.00 14.94
N LEU A 222 10.10 -33.84 15.24
CA LEU A 222 9.28 -32.73 14.78
C LEU A 222 8.96 -31.83 15.98
N GLU A 223 9.23 -30.55 15.83
CA GLU A 223 8.84 -29.53 16.79
C GLU A 223 7.60 -28.82 16.26
N VAL A 224 6.45 -28.97 16.96
CA VAL A 224 5.16 -28.43 16.55
C VAL A 224 4.77 -27.34 17.54
N THR A 225 4.58 -26.11 17.06
CA THR A 225 4.01 -25.04 17.87
C THR A 225 2.50 -25.15 17.83
N VAL A 226 1.90 -25.27 19.03
CA VAL A 226 0.45 -25.29 19.24
C VAL A 226 0.04 -23.93 19.80
N ARG A 227 -0.94 -23.31 19.18
CA ARG A 227 -1.52 -22.05 19.64
C ARG A 227 -3.03 -22.18 19.74
N ARG A 228 -3.57 -22.07 20.94
CA ARG A 228 -5.01 -21.94 21.20
C ARG A 228 -5.35 -20.46 21.36
N THR A 229 -6.44 -20.03 20.76
CA THR A 229 -7.00 -18.69 20.92
C THR A 229 -8.46 -18.79 21.32
N SER A 230 -9.04 -17.74 21.93
CA SER A 230 -10.46 -17.75 22.25
C SER A 230 -11.29 -17.88 20.96
N VAL A 231 -12.42 -18.59 21.04
CA VAL A 231 -13.36 -18.73 19.91
C VAL A 231 -13.75 -17.36 19.36
N HIS A 232 -13.91 -16.37 20.23
CA HIS A 232 -14.19 -14.99 19.84
C HIS A 232 -13.08 -14.40 18.94
N ASN A 233 -11.81 -14.51 19.34
CA ASN A 233 -10.68 -13.97 18.59
C ASN A 233 -10.47 -14.74 17.28
N ALA A 234 -10.60 -16.06 17.30
CA ALA A 234 -10.58 -16.90 16.11
C ALA A 234 -11.69 -16.49 15.12
N THR A 235 -12.92 -16.29 15.60
CA THR A 235 -14.06 -15.82 14.78
C THR A 235 -13.76 -14.49 14.11
N LEU A 236 -13.20 -13.52 14.81
CA LEU A 236 -12.83 -12.22 14.23
C LEU A 236 -11.71 -12.35 13.19
N ALA A 237 -10.71 -13.19 13.48
CA ALA A 237 -9.60 -13.44 12.56
C ALA A 237 -10.06 -14.10 11.24
N TYR A 238 -10.90 -15.16 11.32
CA TYR A 238 -11.41 -15.82 10.11
C TYR A 238 -12.42 -14.96 9.37
N ARG A 239 -13.25 -14.18 10.06
CA ARG A 239 -14.11 -13.19 9.42
C ARG A 239 -13.36 -12.18 8.56
N ALA A 240 -12.16 -11.78 8.99
CA ALA A 240 -11.31 -10.88 8.22
C ALA A 240 -10.64 -11.56 7.00
N ARG A 241 -10.52 -12.90 7.02
CA ARG A 241 -9.93 -13.69 5.93
C ARG A 241 -10.93 -14.10 4.86
N ILE A 242 -12.24 -14.03 5.17
CA ILE A 242 -13.33 -14.36 4.24
C ILE A 242 -13.90 -13.10 3.64
N SER A 243 -14.16 -13.17 2.34
CA SER A 243 -14.93 -12.16 1.61
C SER A 243 -15.99 -12.84 0.74
N ALA A 244 -17.13 -12.18 0.64
CA ALA A 244 -18.21 -12.55 -0.26
C ALA A 244 -18.51 -11.36 -1.17
N ALA A 245 -18.66 -11.59 -2.47
CA ALA A 245 -18.93 -10.56 -3.46
C ALA A 245 -19.90 -11.08 -4.54
N GLU A 246 -20.67 -10.19 -5.14
CA GLU A 246 -21.46 -10.50 -6.32
C GLU A 246 -20.53 -10.89 -7.48
N TYR A 247 -20.83 -12.01 -8.18
CA TYR A 247 -20.07 -12.42 -9.37
C TYR A 247 -20.27 -11.40 -10.49
N ASP A 248 -21.53 -11.02 -10.73
CA ASP A 248 -21.95 -9.99 -11.67
C ASP A 248 -23.20 -9.30 -11.13
N LYS A 249 -23.40 -8.03 -11.51
CA LYS A 249 -24.54 -7.21 -11.03
C LYS A 249 -25.91 -7.72 -11.45
N GLU A 250 -25.99 -8.53 -12.50
CA GLU A 250 -27.22 -9.07 -13.06
C GLU A 250 -27.45 -10.56 -12.72
N SER A 251 -26.52 -11.18 -11.97
CA SER A 251 -26.60 -12.60 -11.62
C SER A 251 -26.89 -12.81 -10.15
N SER A 252 -27.58 -13.91 -9.82
CA SER A 252 -27.78 -14.37 -8.43
C SER A 252 -26.59 -15.19 -7.90
N LEU A 253 -25.40 -15.01 -8.49
CA LEU A 253 -24.20 -15.74 -8.12
C LEU A 253 -23.35 -14.93 -7.12
N ILE A 254 -22.88 -15.60 -6.07
CA ILE A 254 -21.97 -15.03 -5.08
C ILE A 254 -20.64 -15.78 -5.14
N VAL A 255 -19.55 -15.03 -5.22
CA VAL A 255 -18.19 -15.57 -5.04
C VAL A 255 -17.80 -15.48 -3.58
N LEU A 256 -17.54 -16.63 -2.98
CA LEU A 256 -16.92 -16.75 -1.66
C LEU A 256 -15.42 -16.91 -1.84
N SER A 257 -14.61 -16.12 -1.13
CA SER A 257 -13.15 -16.25 -1.16
C SER A 257 -12.61 -16.29 0.27
N CYS A 258 -11.64 -17.16 0.50
CA CYS A 258 -10.91 -17.25 1.76
C CYS A 258 -9.40 -17.19 1.50
N SER A 259 -8.71 -16.35 2.27
CA SER A 259 -7.25 -16.19 2.20
C SER A 259 -6.60 -16.83 3.42
N ASP A 260 -5.80 -17.88 3.21
CA ASP A 260 -5.14 -18.61 4.28
C ASP A 260 -3.75 -19.10 3.87
N ASN A 261 -2.90 -19.44 4.86
CA ASN A 261 -1.57 -20.01 4.60
C ASN A 261 -1.63 -21.52 4.30
N ASN A 262 -2.81 -22.15 4.46
CA ASN A 262 -3.06 -23.55 4.15
C ASN A 262 -4.26 -23.66 3.18
N ILE A 263 -4.04 -24.23 1.99
CA ILE A 263 -5.05 -24.36 0.94
C ILE A 263 -6.22 -25.26 1.39
N SER A 264 -5.92 -26.39 2.03
CA SER A 264 -6.97 -27.32 2.50
C SER A 264 -7.85 -26.65 3.54
N ARG A 265 -7.26 -25.89 4.46
CA ARG A 265 -8.02 -25.12 5.47
C ARG A 265 -8.89 -24.05 4.82
N ALA A 266 -8.37 -23.32 3.83
CA ALA A 266 -9.14 -22.32 3.09
C ALA A 266 -10.36 -22.95 2.39
N ASN A 267 -10.18 -24.12 1.75
CA ASN A 267 -11.26 -24.86 1.11
C ASN A 267 -12.32 -25.35 2.11
N ASP A 268 -11.87 -25.92 3.23
CA ASP A 268 -12.76 -26.44 4.27
C ASP A 268 -13.56 -25.29 4.93
N VAL A 269 -12.92 -24.14 5.16
CA VAL A 269 -13.60 -22.96 5.71
C VAL A 269 -14.69 -22.47 4.75
N ILE A 270 -14.43 -22.36 3.45
CA ILE A 270 -15.44 -21.95 2.47
C ILE A 270 -16.58 -22.96 2.42
N ASN A 271 -16.25 -24.26 2.40
CA ASN A 271 -17.25 -25.32 2.36
C ASN A 271 -18.12 -25.31 3.62
N GLU A 272 -17.51 -25.16 4.81
CA GLU A 272 -18.29 -25.10 6.07
C GLU A 272 -19.11 -23.81 6.17
N VAL A 273 -18.63 -22.67 5.63
CA VAL A 273 -19.46 -21.45 5.50
C VAL A 273 -20.69 -21.72 4.67
N PHE A 274 -20.55 -22.40 3.51
CA PHE A 274 -21.68 -22.79 2.69
C PHE A 274 -22.63 -23.74 3.43
N LEU A 275 -22.11 -24.77 4.10
CA LEU A 275 -22.93 -25.73 4.85
C LEU A 275 -23.63 -25.09 6.05
N ALA A 276 -22.94 -24.22 6.79
CA ALA A 276 -23.54 -23.49 7.91
C ALA A 276 -24.63 -22.53 7.43
N TYR A 277 -24.41 -21.84 6.29
CA TYR A 277 -25.43 -20.99 5.69
C TYR A 277 -26.62 -21.81 5.21
N LYS A 278 -26.39 -22.95 4.54
CA LYS A 278 -27.45 -23.87 4.12
C LYS A 278 -28.30 -24.34 5.30
N ARG A 279 -27.68 -24.76 6.40
CA ARG A 279 -28.37 -25.15 7.65
C ARG A 279 -29.19 -23.99 8.23
N ASP A 280 -28.61 -22.79 8.30
CA ASP A 280 -29.29 -21.59 8.82
C ASP A 280 -30.50 -21.18 7.94
N ALA A 281 -30.37 -21.31 6.60
CA ALA A 281 -31.47 -21.04 5.68
C ALA A 281 -32.63 -22.04 5.83
N VAL A 282 -32.34 -23.34 6.01
CA VAL A 282 -33.36 -24.38 6.26
C VAL A 282 -34.02 -24.16 7.64
N GLU A 283 -33.24 -23.92 8.69
CA GLU A 283 -33.76 -23.64 10.04
C GLU A 283 -34.71 -22.43 10.03
N TYR A 284 -34.34 -21.39 9.28
CA TYR A 284 -35.17 -20.21 9.10
C TYR A 284 -36.52 -20.52 8.44
N LYS A 285 -36.50 -21.25 7.30
CA LYS A 285 -37.69 -21.67 6.56
C LYS A 285 -38.59 -22.53 7.44
N ASN A 286 -38.02 -23.50 8.15
CA ASN A 286 -38.75 -24.41 9.01
C ASN A 286 -39.43 -23.69 10.20
N ARG A 287 -38.78 -22.67 10.80
CA ARG A 287 -39.37 -21.89 11.89
C ARG A 287 -40.67 -21.16 11.45
N ILE A 288 -40.69 -20.57 10.25
CA ILE A 288 -41.90 -19.92 9.72
C ILE A 288 -42.98 -20.95 9.47
N ALA A 289 -42.63 -22.06 8.83
CA ALA A 289 -43.58 -23.10 8.49
C ALA A 289 -44.14 -23.74 9.78
N GLN A 290 -43.32 -23.97 10.81
CA GLN A 290 -43.76 -24.51 12.09
C GLN A 290 -44.77 -23.56 12.80
N ASN A 291 -44.45 -22.26 12.87
CA ASN A 291 -45.37 -21.28 13.47
C ASN A 291 -46.72 -21.24 12.71
N THR A 292 -46.65 -21.38 11.37
CA THR A 292 -47.89 -21.46 10.55
C THR A 292 -48.66 -22.75 10.81
N ALA A 293 -48.01 -23.90 10.94
CA ALA A 293 -48.59 -25.17 11.28
C ALA A 293 -49.32 -25.11 12.64
N ASP A 294 -48.60 -24.63 13.66
CA ASP A 294 -49.13 -24.51 15.04
C ASP A 294 -50.37 -23.61 15.10
N PHE A 295 -50.35 -22.51 14.32
CA PHE A 295 -51.53 -21.64 14.18
C PHE A 295 -52.69 -22.38 13.51
N ILE A 296 -52.47 -23.08 12.40
CA ILE A 296 -53.50 -23.81 11.67
C ILE A 296 -54.07 -24.93 12.56
N ASP A 297 -53.23 -25.71 13.26
CA ASP A 297 -53.70 -26.79 14.13
C ASP A 297 -54.56 -26.25 15.26
N SER A 298 -54.20 -25.14 15.90
CA SER A 298 -55.02 -24.48 16.92
C SER A 298 -56.39 -24.03 16.40
N ARG A 299 -56.48 -23.64 15.11
CA ARG A 299 -57.71 -23.22 14.49
C ARG A 299 -58.59 -24.41 14.05
N ILE A 300 -57.97 -25.48 13.54
CA ILE A 300 -58.65 -26.75 13.25
C ILE A 300 -59.34 -27.28 14.51
N ASP A 301 -58.65 -27.30 15.67
CA ASP A 301 -59.25 -27.74 16.91
C ASP A 301 -60.48 -26.89 17.33
N LEU A 302 -60.38 -25.57 17.17
CA LEU A 302 -61.48 -24.67 17.47
C LEU A 302 -62.66 -24.89 16.53
N ILE A 303 -62.44 -24.94 15.21
CA ILE A 303 -63.46 -25.14 14.21
C ILE A 303 -64.11 -26.52 14.34
N SER A 304 -63.33 -27.57 14.67
CA SER A 304 -63.90 -28.92 14.89
C SER A 304 -64.86 -28.91 16.07
N LYS A 305 -64.56 -28.24 17.19
CA LYS A 305 -65.50 -28.08 18.31
C LYS A 305 -66.76 -27.31 17.95
N GLU A 306 -66.60 -26.20 17.19
CA GLU A 306 -67.72 -25.41 16.72
C GLU A 306 -68.58 -26.16 15.69
N LEU A 307 -67.99 -26.94 14.81
CA LEU A 307 -68.68 -27.79 13.84
C LEU A 307 -69.52 -28.85 14.58
N ASN A 308 -68.92 -29.57 15.51
CA ASN A 308 -69.64 -30.56 16.34
C ASN A 308 -70.87 -29.95 17.05
N SER A 309 -70.70 -28.75 17.66
CA SER A 309 -71.80 -28.04 18.32
C SER A 309 -72.91 -27.62 17.36
N VAL A 310 -72.59 -27.24 16.11
CA VAL A 310 -73.59 -26.91 15.08
C VAL A 310 -74.26 -28.18 14.59
N GLU A 311 -73.53 -29.31 14.42
CA GLU A 311 -74.10 -30.61 14.07
C GLU A 311 -75.07 -31.13 15.11
N GLU A 312 -74.67 -31.11 16.43
CA GLU A 312 -75.59 -31.44 17.52
C GLU A 312 -76.86 -30.55 17.51
N SER A 313 -76.68 -29.24 17.26
CA SER A 313 -77.80 -28.31 17.15
C SER A 313 -78.71 -28.62 15.95
N TYR A 314 -78.13 -29.03 14.78
CA TYR A 314 -78.88 -29.43 13.60
C TYR A 314 -79.65 -30.72 13.83
N GLU A 315 -78.99 -31.76 14.42
CA GLU A 315 -79.65 -33.04 14.73
C GLU A 315 -80.78 -32.85 15.76
N SER A 316 -80.56 -32.17 16.85
CA SER A 316 -81.55 -31.85 17.85
C SER A 316 -82.81 -31.10 17.25
N PHE A 317 -82.53 -30.15 16.37
CA PHE A 317 -83.52 -29.37 15.69
C PHE A 317 -84.38 -30.24 14.75
N MET A 318 -83.75 -31.15 14.00
CA MET A 318 -84.40 -32.10 13.14
C MET A 318 -85.25 -33.12 13.86
N GLU A 319 -84.73 -33.68 14.99
CA GLU A 319 -85.51 -34.61 15.82
C GLU A 319 -86.75 -33.95 16.48
N GLN A 320 -86.59 -32.77 17.07
CA GLN A 320 -87.65 -32.08 17.77
C GLN A 320 -88.79 -31.64 16.86
N ASN A 321 -88.52 -31.43 15.57
CA ASN A 321 -89.51 -30.93 14.63
C ASN A 321 -90.03 -31.97 13.61
N GLY A 322 -89.60 -33.27 13.70
CA GLY A 322 -90.01 -34.35 12.86
C GLY A 322 -89.74 -34.13 11.34
N LEU A 323 -88.67 -33.42 10.99
CA LEU A 323 -88.40 -33.03 9.62
C LEU A 323 -87.48 -34.09 8.93
N ILE A 324 -88.12 -35.19 8.50
CA ILE A 324 -87.39 -36.36 7.92
C ILE A 324 -87.05 -36.17 6.42
N ASN A 325 -87.57 -35.15 5.70
CA ASN A 325 -87.41 -35.03 4.26
C ASN A 325 -87.23 -33.60 3.72
N LEU A 326 -86.43 -32.81 4.39
CA LEU A 326 -86.04 -31.44 3.90
C LEU A 326 -85.20 -31.42 2.61
N GLN A 327 -84.56 -32.56 2.31
CA GLN A 327 -83.57 -32.64 1.21
C GLN A 327 -84.30 -32.64 -0.21
N MET A 328 -85.51 -33.08 -0.35
CA MET A 328 -86.13 -33.11 -1.66
C MET A 328 -86.71 -31.74 -2.18
N ASP A 329 -87.26 -30.97 -1.24
CA ASP A 329 -87.85 -29.62 -1.60
C ASP A 329 -86.73 -28.54 -1.56
N ALA A 330 -85.70 -28.74 -0.70
CA ALA A 330 -84.55 -27.83 -0.64
C ALA A 330 -83.56 -28.01 -1.84
N SER A 331 -83.44 -29.23 -2.38
CA SER A 331 -82.53 -29.51 -3.51
C SER A 331 -82.92 -28.78 -4.79
N ALA A 332 -84.21 -28.62 -5.09
CA ALA A 332 -84.68 -27.84 -6.26
C ALA A 332 -84.40 -26.33 -6.15
N TYR A 333 -84.53 -25.80 -4.94
CA TYR A 333 -84.19 -24.41 -4.61
C TYR A 333 -82.65 -24.17 -4.53
N LEU A 334 -81.94 -25.16 -4.04
CA LEU A 334 -80.43 -25.12 -3.96
C LEU A 334 -79.86 -25.16 -5.37
N ALA A 335 -80.35 -25.92 -6.35
CA ALA A 335 -79.82 -25.98 -7.70
C ALA A 335 -79.87 -24.64 -8.44
N GLN A 336 -80.90 -23.82 -8.19
CA GLN A 336 -81.09 -22.51 -8.83
C GLN A 336 -80.25 -21.37 -8.24
N THR A 337 -79.65 -21.57 -7.06
CA THR A 337 -78.86 -20.55 -6.33
C THR A 337 -77.40 -20.97 -6.07
N THR A 338 -76.97 -22.05 -6.69
CA THR A 338 -75.65 -22.71 -6.36
C THR A 338 -74.45 -21.79 -6.52
N GLU A 339 -74.39 -20.98 -7.60
CA GLU A 339 -73.26 -20.12 -7.85
C GLU A 339 -73.19 -18.92 -6.89
N ALA A 340 -74.33 -18.26 -6.65
CA ALA A 340 -74.38 -17.15 -5.69
C ALA A 340 -74.14 -17.63 -4.25
N ARG A 341 -74.55 -18.85 -3.92
CA ARG A 341 -74.27 -19.47 -2.62
C ARG A 341 -72.79 -19.85 -2.42
N LYS A 342 -72.17 -20.35 -3.48
CA LYS A 342 -70.74 -20.65 -3.49
C LYS A 342 -69.92 -19.38 -3.29
N GLN A 343 -70.21 -18.33 -4.03
CA GLN A 343 -69.52 -17.04 -3.87
C GLN A 343 -69.70 -16.48 -2.45
N LEU A 344 -70.84 -16.60 -1.87
CA LEU A 344 -71.15 -16.12 -0.53
C LEU A 344 -70.39 -16.97 0.52
N LEU A 345 -70.31 -18.31 0.36
CA LEU A 345 -69.56 -19.20 1.22
C LEU A 345 -68.06 -18.92 1.13
N GLU A 346 -67.53 -18.65 -0.08
CA GLU A 346 -66.15 -18.25 -0.29
C GLU A 346 -65.83 -16.95 0.45
N LEU A 347 -66.66 -15.90 0.31
CA LEU A 347 -66.49 -14.62 1.02
C LEU A 347 -66.61 -14.76 2.53
N GLU A 348 -67.56 -15.59 3.03
CA GLU A 348 -67.69 -15.85 4.48
C GLU A 348 -66.47 -16.63 5.05
N THR A 349 -65.91 -17.54 4.26
CA THR A 349 -64.70 -18.28 4.62
C THR A 349 -63.52 -17.35 4.67
N GLU A 350 -63.34 -16.49 3.63
CA GLU A 350 -62.25 -15.50 3.56
C GLU A 350 -62.33 -14.47 4.67
N LEU A 351 -63.52 -14.00 5.02
CA LEU A 351 -63.77 -13.11 6.16
C LEU A 351 -63.35 -13.79 7.49
N ALA A 352 -63.79 -15.06 7.71
CA ALA A 352 -63.42 -15.79 8.93
C ALA A 352 -61.92 -15.97 9.07
N VAL A 353 -61.23 -16.36 8.00
CA VAL A 353 -59.78 -16.54 7.99
C VAL A 353 -59.07 -15.20 8.27
N THR A 354 -59.51 -14.12 7.59
CA THR A 354 -58.92 -12.77 7.84
C THR A 354 -59.16 -12.30 9.27
N LYS A 355 -60.34 -12.59 9.84
CA LYS A 355 -60.62 -12.26 11.24
C LYS A 355 -59.68 -13.02 12.18
N TYR A 356 -59.53 -14.33 12.00
CA TYR A 356 -58.59 -15.12 12.83
C TYR A 356 -57.17 -14.62 12.75
N LEU A 357 -56.72 -14.22 11.58
CA LEU A 357 -55.37 -13.63 11.43
C LEU A 357 -55.26 -12.26 12.13
N THR A 358 -56.32 -11.44 12.05
CA THR A 358 -56.37 -10.15 12.75
C THR A 358 -56.30 -10.32 14.26
N ASP A 359 -57.09 -11.26 14.80
CA ASP A 359 -57.07 -11.59 16.22
C ASP A 359 -55.66 -12.08 16.63
N TYR A 360 -55.04 -12.99 15.88
CA TYR A 360 -53.67 -13.46 16.11
C TYR A 360 -52.65 -12.31 16.16
N VAL A 361 -52.73 -11.36 15.19
CA VAL A 361 -51.81 -10.21 15.15
C VAL A 361 -52.01 -9.30 16.37
N ILE A 362 -53.23 -9.09 16.81
CA ILE A 362 -53.56 -8.27 17.99
C ILE A 362 -53.03 -8.95 19.28
N ASP A 363 -53.32 -10.26 19.46
CA ASP A 363 -52.98 -11.03 20.66
C ASP A 363 -51.42 -11.15 20.81
N ASN A 364 -50.68 -11.20 19.72
CA ASN A 364 -49.22 -11.26 19.70
C ASN A 364 -48.54 -9.89 19.58
N SER A 365 -49.25 -8.83 19.85
CA SER A 365 -48.68 -7.46 19.83
C SER A 365 -47.49 -7.34 20.78
N GLY A 366 -46.33 -6.89 20.27
CA GLY A 366 -45.13 -6.70 21.07
C GLY A 366 -44.24 -7.93 21.29
N ASN A 367 -44.68 -9.14 20.90
CA ASN A 367 -43.90 -10.37 21.12
C ASN A 367 -42.85 -10.63 20.01
N ASN A 368 -42.78 -9.81 18.98
CA ASN A 368 -41.90 -9.96 17.81
C ASN A 368 -41.87 -11.41 17.27
N GLN A 369 -43.06 -12.05 17.22
CA GLN A 369 -43.20 -13.36 16.61
C GLN A 369 -43.55 -13.24 15.12
N PRO A 370 -43.13 -14.19 14.29
CA PRO A 370 -43.54 -14.23 12.87
C PRO A 370 -45.04 -14.37 12.75
N ILE A 371 -45.63 -13.59 11.85
CA ILE A 371 -47.08 -13.65 11.53
C ILE A 371 -47.30 -14.80 10.55
N PRO A 372 -48.30 -15.69 10.80
CA PRO A 372 -48.63 -16.77 9.88
C PRO A 372 -49.01 -16.27 8.50
N VAL A 373 -48.53 -16.95 7.44
CA VAL A 373 -48.83 -16.61 6.06
C VAL A 373 -49.99 -17.48 5.56
N ILE A 374 -51.15 -16.87 5.42
CA ILE A 374 -52.36 -17.55 4.95
C ILE A 374 -52.80 -16.90 3.63
N GLY A 375 -53.18 -17.71 2.64
CA GLY A 375 -53.65 -17.20 1.35
C GLY A 375 -54.97 -16.41 1.45
N GLY A 376 -55.28 -15.58 0.43
CA GLY A 376 -56.49 -14.74 0.38
C GLY A 376 -56.30 -13.28 0.79
N LEU A 377 -55.07 -12.93 1.26
CA LEU A 377 -54.67 -11.55 1.56
C LEU A 377 -54.20 -10.85 0.28
N GLY A 378 -54.65 -9.66 0.00
CA GLY A 378 -54.21 -8.91 -1.18
C GLY A 378 -52.65 -8.78 -1.23
N THR A 379 -52.06 -8.68 -2.42
CA THR A 379 -50.61 -8.74 -2.64
C THR A 379 -49.81 -7.75 -1.80
N GLY A 380 -50.36 -6.56 -1.53
CA GLY A 380 -49.67 -5.55 -0.69
C GLY A 380 -49.61 -5.92 0.80
N LEU A 381 -50.63 -6.55 1.34
CA LEU A 381 -50.65 -6.97 2.75
C LEU A 381 -49.75 -8.20 2.97
N ALA A 382 -49.77 -9.11 2.04
CA ALA A 382 -48.91 -10.27 2.05
C ALA A 382 -47.41 -9.91 2.01
N SER A 383 -47.02 -8.92 1.18
CA SER A 383 -45.62 -8.42 1.12
C SER A 383 -45.21 -7.74 2.44
N SER A 384 -46.13 -6.99 3.06
CA SER A 384 -45.87 -6.37 4.35
C SER A 384 -45.67 -7.40 5.47
N ILE A 385 -46.44 -8.48 5.49
CA ILE A 385 -46.28 -9.60 6.44
C ILE A 385 -44.94 -10.30 6.22
N ALA A 386 -44.57 -10.54 4.95
CA ALA A 386 -43.28 -11.15 4.62
C ALA A 386 -42.09 -10.30 5.08
N GLU A 387 -42.15 -8.98 4.85
CA GLU A 387 -41.11 -8.04 5.32
C GLU A 387 -41.06 -7.97 6.83
N TYR A 388 -42.20 -7.95 7.52
CA TYR A 388 -42.27 -8.03 8.97
C TYR A 388 -41.58 -9.31 9.51
N ASN A 389 -41.95 -10.46 8.95
CA ASN A 389 -41.34 -11.75 9.32
C ASN A 389 -39.80 -11.76 9.10
N LYS A 390 -39.35 -11.20 8.00
CA LYS A 390 -37.93 -11.05 7.69
C LYS A 390 -37.21 -10.19 8.73
N LEU A 391 -37.75 -9.01 9.06
CA LEU A 391 -37.15 -8.10 10.04
C LEU A 391 -37.22 -8.65 11.46
N THR A 392 -38.29 -9.36 11.80
CA THR A 392 -38.42 -10.03 13.11
C THR A 392 -37.30 -11.05 13.32
N LEU A 393 -36.97 -11.82 12.32
CA LEU A 393 -35.89 -12.81 12.38
C LEU A 393 -34.50 -12.15 12.33
N GLU A 394 -34.37 -11.05 11.59
CA GLU A 394 -33.15 -10.25 11.64
C GLU A 394 -32.92 -9.67 13.04
N LEU A 395 -33.98 -9.20 13.70
CA LEU A 395 -33.93 -8.73 15.08
C LEU A 395 -33.45 -9.85 16.03
N VAL A 396 -34.07 -11.04 15.95
CA VAL A 396 -33.69 -12.19 16.80
C VAL A 396 -32.24 -12.58 16.55
N ARG A 397 -31.81 -12.71 15.30
CA ARG A 397 -30.41 -13.03 14.93
C ARG A 397 -29.40 -12.00 15.44
N ARG A 398 -29.78 -10.71 15.44
CA ARG A 398 -28.90 -9.65 15.92
C ARG A 398 -28.91 -9.49 17.43
N ALA A 399 -30.03 -9.73 18.09
CA ALA A 399 -30.18 -9.64 19.53
C ALA A 399 -29.25 -10.60 20.28
N GLU A 400 -28.96 -11.77 19.71
CA GLU A 400 -28.02 -12.75 20.27
C GLU A 400 -26.55 -12.27 20.25
N ASN A 401 -26.22 -11.27 19.41
CA ASN A 401 -24.84 -10.85 19.15
C ASN A 401 -24.55 -9.37 19.45
N THR A 402 -25.55 -8.58 19.81
CA THR A 402 -25.41 -7.13 19.97
C THR A 402 -26.36 -6.62 21.03
N SER A 403 -25.92 -5.64 21.84
CA SER A 403 -26.80 -4.96 22.80
C SER A 403 -28.05 -4.41 22.09
N MET A 404 -29.23 -4.61 22.71
CA MET A 404 -30.52 -4.10 22.22
C MET A 404 -30.56 -2.57 22.10
N ASP A 405 -29.69 -1.86 22.79
CA ASP A 405 -29.61 -0.39 22.77
C ASP A 405 -28.81 0.20 21.59
N GLY A 406 -28.31 -0.62 20.70
CA GLY A 406 -27.54 -0.17 19.53
C GLY A 406 -28.39 0.63 18.53
N PRO A 407 -27.82 1.65 17.84
CA PRO A 407 -28.56 2.48 16.87
C PRO A 407 -29.26 1.68 15.76
N ARG A 408 -28.65 0.60 15.29
CA ARG A 408 -29.22 -0.30 14.27
C ARG A 408 -30.37 -1.16 14.80
N MET A 409 -30.29 -1.62 16.05
CA MET A 409 -31.37 -2.38 16.69
C MET A 409 -32.61 -1.51 16.89
N ARG A 410 -32.41 -0.27 17.28
CA ARG A 410 -33.51 0.73 17.39
C ARG A 410 -34.15 1.06 16.03
N ASP A 411 -33.37 1.04 14.94
CA ASP A 411 -33.90 1.24 13.59
C ASP A 411 -34.76 0.06 13.15
N ILE A 412 -34.30 -1.19 13.33
CA ILE A 412 -35.07 -2.40 13.03
C ILE A 412 -36.36 -2.43 13.86
N SER A 413 -36.29 -2.14 15.17
CA SER A 413 -37.46 -2.11 16.04
C SER A 413 -38.48 -1.06 15.57
N ARG A 414 -38.04 0.13 15.17
CA ARG A 414 -38.96 1.17 14.62
C ARG A 414 -39.60 0.73 13.30
N ARG A 415 -38.86 0.06 12.41
CA ARG A 415 -39.40 -0.47 11.16
C ARG A 415 -40.41 -1.58 11.41
N LEU A 416 -40.13 -2.48 12.37
CA LEU A 416 -41.08 -3.51 12.79
C LEU A 416 -42.37 -2.91 13.33
N GLU A 417 -42.30 -1.90 14.18
CA GLU A 417 -43.47 -1.20 14.74
C GLU A 417 -44.29 -0.49 13.64
N ALA A 418 -43.60 0.14 12.68
CA ALA A 418 -44.25 0.75 11.51
C ALA A 418 -44.93 -0.30 10.61
N LEU A 419 -44.26 -1.41 10.34
CA LEU A 419 -44.86 -2.52 9.55
C LEU A 419 -45.99 -3.18 10.31
N TYR A 420 -45.86 -3.42 11.60
CA TYR A 420 -46.96 -3.95 12.42
C TYR A 420 -48.21 -3.06 12.36
N SER A 421 -48.07 -1.76 12.49
CA SER A 421 -49.16 -0.81 12.39
C SER A 421 -49.79 -0.82 10.97
N THR A 422 -48.95 -0.94 9.93
CA THR A 422 -49.43 -1.04 8.53
C THR A 422 -50.17 -2.34 8.28
N ILE A 423 -49.68 -3.48 8.79
CA ILE A 423 -50.32 -4.79 8.67
C ILE A 423 -51.65 -4.77 9.41
N LYS A 424 -51.71 -4.27 10.63
CA LYS A 424 -52.92 -4.15 11.42
C LYS A 424 -53.97 -3.30 10.68
N ALA A 425 -53.61 -2.10 10.24
CA ALA A 425 -54.53 -1.24 9.45
C ALA A 425 -54.95 -1.89 8.13
N GLY A 426 -54.05 -2.60 7.46
CA GLY A 426 -54.31 -3.34 6.25
C GLY A 426 -55.30 -4.51 6.47
N LEU A 427 -55.16 -5.26 7.55
CA LEU A 427 -56.10 -6.34 7.95
C LEU A 427 -57.47 -5.78 8.32
N GLU A 428 -57.55 -4.72 9.09
CA GLU A 428 -58.81 -4.03 9.45
C GLU A 428 -59.52 -3.47 8.22
N SER A 429 -58.76 -2.89 7.26
CA SER A 429 -59.30 -2.43 5.98
C SER A 429 -59.83 -3.56 5.13
N ASN A 430 -59.12 -4.70 5.06
CA ASN A 430 -59.53 -5.87 4.32
C ASN A 430 -60.77 -6.53 4.93
N LEU A 431 -60.85 -6.62 6.28
CA LEU A 431 -62.05 -7.07 6.99
C LEU A 431 -63.27 -6.22 6.60
N LYS A 432 -63.13 -4.89 6.65
CA LYS A 432 -64.21 -3.99 6.30
C LYS A 432 -64.61 -4.11 4.85
N ALA A 433 -63.67 -4.28 3.92
CA ALA A 433 -63.95 -4.52 2.51
C ALA A 433 -64.70 -5.83 2.29
N LEU A 434 -64.29 -6.93 2.94
CA LEU A 434 -64.96 -8.22 2.88
C LEU A 434 -66.35 -8.17 3.51
N GLU A 435 -66.55 -7.45 4.63
CA GLU A 435 -67.84 -7.21 5.24
C GLU A 435 -68.78 -6.46 4.28
N MET A 436 -68.26 -5.46 3.56
CA MET A 436 -69.05 -4.73 2.56
C MET A 436 -69.44 -5.64 1.36
N GLN A 437 -68.46 -6.39 0.82
CA GLN A 437 -68.71 -7.36 -0.27
C GLN A 437 -69.70 -8.42 0.15
N LEU A 438 -69.60 -8.90 1.39
CA LEU A 438 -70.52 -9.85 1.96
C LEU A 438 -71.93 -9.25 2.10
N ALA A 439 -72.07 -7.99 2.54
CA ALA A 439 -73.33 -7.30 2.65
C ALA A 439 -73.98 -7.10 1.27
N ASP A 440 -73.20 -6.74 0.26
CA ASP A 440 -73.64 -6.61 -1.12
C ASP A 440 -74.12 -7.95 -1.72
N ALA A 441 -73.33 -9.00 -1.52
CA ALA A 441 -73.71 -10.38 -1.95
C ALA A 441 -74.99 -10.86 -1.23
N ARG A 442 -75.16 -10.55 0.04
CA ARG A 442 -76.38 -10.84 0.82
C ARG A 442 -77.57 -10.02 0.32
N ASN A 443 -77.35 -8.73 0.01
CA ASN A 443 -78.41 -7.89 -0.58
C ASN A 443 -78.87 -8.42 -1.95
N LEU A 444 -77.93 -8.81 -2.83
CA LEU A 444 -78.26 -9.41 -4.14
C LEU A 444 -79.00 -10.72 -3.95
N GLN A 445 -78.62 -11.53 -2.98
CA GLN A 445 -79.33 -12.77 -2.62
C GLN A 445 -80.68 -12.49 -1.99
N SER A 446 -80.90 -11.36 -1.28
CA SER A 446 -82.17 -10.99 -0.67
C SER A 446 -83.23 -10.62 -1.70
N VAL A 447 -82.83 -10.07 -2.85
CA VAL A 447 -83.71 -9.80 -3.99
C VAL A 447 -84.20 -11.12 -4.58
N THR A 448 -83.37 -12.14 -4.63
CA THR A 448 -83.72 -13.50 -5.07
C THR A 448 -84.56 -14.26 -3.98
N ASN A 449 -84.35 -13.92 -2.72
CA ASN A 449 -85.00 -14.50 -1.52
C ASN A 449 -86.45 -14.08 -1.28
N LYS A 450 -87.11 -13.26 -2.17
CA LYS A 450 -88.57 -13.05 -2.07
C LYS A 450 -89.37 -14.34 -2.15
N GLN A 451 -88.71 -15.44 -2.54
CA GLN A 451 -89.28 -16.80 -2.48
C GLN A 451 -89.13 -17.44 -1.08
N LYS A 452 -88.13 -17.07 -0.30
CA LYS A 452 -87.87 -17.56 1.09
C LYS A 452 -89.02 -17.16 2.08
N SER A 453 -89.68 -16.06 1.83
CA SER A 453 -90.82 -15.58 2.65
C SER A 453 -92.06 -16.51 2.61
N LYS A 454 -92.05 -17.43 1.66
CA LYS A 454 -93.19 -18.43 1.50
C LYS A 454 -92.87 -19.73 2.27
N LEU A 455 -91.64 -19.91 2.80
CA LEU A 455 -91.28 -21.12 3.60
C LEU A 455 -91.72 -21.02 5.02
N PRO A 456 -92.17 -22.13 5.64
CA PRO A 456 -92.55 -22.19 7.04
C PRO A 456 -91.35 -21.78 7.97
N GLU A 457 -91.67 -21.21 9.12
CA GLU A 457 -90.65 -20.67 10.03
C GLU A 457 -89.62 -21.73 10.42
N LYS A 458 -90.04 -22.96 10.67
CA LYS A 458 -89.20 -24.10 11.00
C LYS A 458 -88.20 -24.46 9.89
N GLN A 459 -88.64 -24.39 8.60
CA GLN A 459 -87.73 -24.63 7.44
C GLN A 459 -86.71 -23.52 7.26
N ARG A 460 -87.03 -22.29 7.60
CA ARG A 460 -86.09 -21.17 7.54
C ARG A 460 -84.95 -21.34 8.59
N GLN A 461 -85.31 -21.75 9.85
CA GLN A 461 -84.38 -22.01 10.91
C GLN A 461 -83.42 -23.19 10.59
N ALA A 462 -83.99 -24.29 10.04
CA ALA A 462 -83.19 -25.42 9.56
C ALA A 462 -82.14 -25.00 8.51
N LEU A 463 -82.57 -24.19 7.50
CA LEU A 463 -81.70 -23.69 6.45
C LEU A 463 -80.57 -22.73 7.01
N ASP A 464 -80.87 -21.99 8.07
CA ASP A 464 -79.83 -21.12 8.69
C ASP A 464 -78.81 -21.95 9.47
N ILE A 465 -79.19 -23.02 10.19
CA ILE A 465 -78.29 -23.95 10.85
C ILE A 465 -77.45 -24.73 9.79
N GLU A 466 -78.08 -25.24 8.71
CA GLU A 466 -77.39 -25.92 7.61
C GLU A 466 -76.39 -25.03 6.92
N ARG A 467 -76.67 -23.73 6.81
CA ARG A 467 -75.72 -22.76 6.31
C ARG A 467 -74.53 -22.59 7.24
N GLN A 468 -74.75 -22.51 8.56
CA GLN A 468 -73.67 -22.43 9.54
C GLN A 468 -72.84 -23.68 9.50
N LYS A 469 -73.43 -24.89 9.40
CA LYS A 469 -72.73 -26.16 9.23
C LYS A 469 -71.83 -26.13 7.97
N ALA A 470 -72.41 -25.79 6.80
CA ALA A 470 -71.70 -25.75 5.55
C ALA A 470 -70.49 -24.73 5.57
N LEU A 471 -70.67 -23.58 6.24
CA LEU A 471 -69.54 -22.66 6.51
C LEU A 471 -68.43 -23.26 7.35
N LYS A 472 -68.81 -23.93 8.44
CA LYS A 472 -67.82 -24.57 9.33
C LYS A 472 -67.10 -25.74 8.64
N GLU A 473 -67.82 -26.55 7.84
CA GLU A 473 -67.23 -27.62 7.01
C GLU A 473 -66.28 -27.07 5.95
N ALA A 474 -66.67 -25.99 5.25
CA ALA A 474 -65.79 -25.35 4.27
C ALA A 474 -64.52 -24.80 4.89
N LEU A 475 -64.67 -24.12 6.02
CA LEU A 475 -63.52 -23.58 6.79
C LEU A 475 -62.61 -24.68 7.31
N TYR A 476 -63.18 -25.77 7.86
CA TYR A 476 -62.42 -26.93 8.30
C TYR A 476 -61.63 -27.57 7.15
N THR A 477 -62.28 -27.79 6.02
CA THR A 477 -61.67 -28.37 4.83
C THR A 477 -60.57 -27.46 4.27
N TYR A 478 -60.81 -26.14 4.28
CA TYR A 478 -59.77 -25.15 3.86
C TYR A 478 -58.54 -25.23 4.77
N LEU A 479 -58.73 -25.24 6.08
CA LEU A 479 -57.60 -25.32 7.06
C LEU A 479 -56.85 -26.66 6.95
N LEU A 480 -57.55 -27.79 6.74
CA LEU A 480 -56.95 -29.09 6.49
C LEU A 480 -56.05 -29.06 5.25
N ASN A 481 -56.54 -28.50 4.14
CA ASN A 481 -55.74 -28.38 2.94
C ASN A 481 -54.52 -27.49 3.13
N LYS A 482 -54.64 -26.42 3.91
CA LYS A 482 -53.51 -25.56 4.28
C LYS A 482 -52.51 -26.25 5.21
N ARG A 483 -52.99 -27.06 6.18
CA ARG A 483 -52.12 -27.86 7.02
C ARG A 483 -51.27 -28.83 6.20
N GLU A 484 -51.91 -29.59 5.24
CA GLU A 484 -51.18 -30.50 4.37
C GLU A 484 -50.16 -29.76 3.46
N GLU A 485 -50.51 -28.59 2.97
CA GLU A 485 -49.58 -27.75 2.20
C GLU A 485 -48.35 -27.32 3.01
N VAL A 486 -48.57 -26.87 4.29
CA VAL A 486 -47.48 -26.51 5.18
C VAL A 486 -46.67 -27.74 5.61
N ALA A 487 -47.30 -28.89 5.81
CA ALA A 487 -46.63 -30.16 6.11
C ALA A 487 -45.73 -30.59 4.94
N LEU A 488 -46.15 -30.42 3.69
CA LEU A 488 -45.31 -30.64 2.52
C LEU A 488 -44.14 -29.69 2.46
N GLN A 489 -44.33 -28.41 2.83
CA GLN A 489 -43.20 -27.43 2.90
C GLN A 489 -42.17 -27.81 3.95
N LEU A 490 -42.60 -28.31 5.13
CA LEU A 490 -41.72 -28.80 6.18
C LEU A 490 -40.95 -30.06 5.78
N ALA A 491 -41.57 -30.93 4.94
CA ALA A 491 -40.94 -32.14 4.43
C ALA A 491 -39.87 -31.87 3.35
N ILE A 492 -39.90 -30.71 2.69
CA ILE A 492 -38.88 -30.32 1.70
C ILE A 492 -37.68 -29.70 2.42
N GLU A 493 -36.65 -30.49 2.67
CA GLU A 493 -35.39 -30.06 3.32
C GLU A 493 -34.45 -29.25 2.40
N GLU A 494 -34.85 -28.86 1.21
CA GLU A 494 -33.98 -28.17 0.27
C GLU A 494 -33.89 -26.67 0.60
N ALA A 495 -32.66 -26.23 0.83
CA ALA A 495 -32.35 -24.82 0.85
C ALA A 495 -32.26 -24.30 -0.61
N ASN A 496 -32.74 -23.08 -0.85
CA ASN A 496 -32.62 -22.42 -2.15
C ASN A 496 -31.18 -21.95 -2.44
N VAL A 497 -30.19 -22.79 -2.12
CA VAL A 497 -28.78 -22.49 -2.25
C VAL A 497 -28.05 -23.69 -2.78
N ARG A 498 -27.29 -23.49 -3.85
CA ARG A 498 -26.50 -24.54 -4.48
C ARG A 498 -25.08 -24.05 -4.73
N LEU A 499 -24.09 -24.91 -4.44
CA LEU A 499 -22.71 -24.69 -4.84
C LEU A 499 -22.58 -24.99 -6.33
N VAL A 500 -22.13 -24.00 -7.12
CA VAL A 500 -21.93 -24.11 -8.57
C VAL A 500 -20.53 -24.55 -8.86
N GLU A 501 -19.55 -23.95 -8.17
CA GLU A 501 -18.15 -24.33 -8.22
C GLU A 501 -17.65 -24.65 -6.80
N GLU A 502 -17.01 -25.81 -6.65
CA GLU A 502 -16.40 -26.23 -5.38
C GLU A 502 -15.20 -25.33 -5.02
N PRO A 503 -14.88 -25.20 -3.72
CA PRO A 503 -13.75 -24.42 -3.28
C PRO A 503 -12.44 -24.89 -3.93
N MET A 504 -11.83 -24.01 -4.72
CA MET A 504 -10.58 -24.29 -5.42
C MET A 504 -9.60 -23.14 -5.26
N SER A 505 -8.33 -23.47 -5.08
CA SER A 505 -7.22 -22.51 -5.10
C SER A 505 -6.46 -22.60 -6.41
N SER A 506 -5.96 -21.46 -6.89
CA SER A 506 -5.07 -21.41 -8.06
C SER A 506 -3.72 -22.14 -7.83
N GLY A 507 -3.40 -22.53 -6.59
CA GLY A 507 -2.12 -23.10 -6.21
C GLY A 507 -0.97 -22.10 -6.13
N PHE A 508 -1.14 -20.87 -6.60
CA PHE A 508 -0.15 -19.81 -6.51
C PHE A 508 -0.46 -18.89 -5.32
N PRO A 509 0.57 -18.46 -4.53
CA PRO A 509 0.36 -17.57 -3.42
C PRO A 509 -0.04 -16.17 -3.92
N VAL A 510 -1.06 -15.60 -3.32
CA VAL A 510 -1.55 -14.23 -3.60
C VAL A 510 -0.69 -13.19 -2.86
N SER A 511 -0.10 -13.58 -1.73
CA SER A 511 0.82 -12.77 -0.93
C SER A 511 1.93 -13.68 -0.37
N PRO A 512 3.15 -13.15 -0.23
CA PRO A 512 3.65 -11.86 -0.68
C PRO A 512 3.82 -11.80 -2.21
N ARG A 513 3.59 -10.63 -2.80
CA ARG A 513 3.84 -10.39 -4.23
C ARG A 513 5.34 -10.26 -4.47
N SER A 514 6.01 -11.37 -4.80
CA SER A 514 7.46 -11.45 -4.99
C SER A 514 8.03 -10.41 -5.96
N SER A 515 7.34 -10.18 -7.09
CA SER A 515 7.73 -9.19 -8.09
C SER A 515 7.74 -7.76 -7.53
N MET A 516 6.76 -7.41 -6.70
CA MET A 516 6.66 -6.08 -6.10
C MET A 516 7.73 -5.85 -5.05
N ILE A 517 7.99 -6.83 -4.18
CA ILE A 517 9.04 -6.74 -3.15
C ILE A 517 10.42 -6.62 -3.80
N LEU A 518 10.71 -7.43 -4.83
CA LEU A 518 11.97 -7.35 -5.56
C LEU A 518 12.12 -6.03 -6.33
N LEU A 519 11.04 -5.52 -6.92
CA LEU A 519 11.04 -4.21 -7.59
C LEU A 519 11.36 -3.09 -6.59
N VAL A 520 10.68 -3.07 -5.44
CA VAL A 520 10.93 -2.07 -4.38
C VAL A 520 12.36 -2.17 -3.87
N SER A 521 12.87 -3.38 -3.64
CA SER A 521 14.25 -3.62 -3.23
C SER A 521 15.26 -3.11 -4.26
N LEU A 522 15.00 -3.31 -5.56
CA LEU A 522 15.84 -2.80 -6.65
C LEU A 522 15.83 -1.26 -6.69
N VAL A 523 14.66 -0.65 -6.58
CA VAL A 523 14.52 0.83 -6.56
C VAL A 523 15.27 1.42 -5.36
N LEU A 524 15.11 0.84 -4.15
CA LEU A 524 15.85 1.26 -2.96
C LEU A 524 17.36 1.10 -3.15
N GLY A 525 17.81 -0.01 -3.76
CA GLY A 525 19.21 -0.27 -4.04
C GLY A 525 19.84 0.76 -5.01
N LEU A 526 19.05 1.36 -5.89
CA LEU A 526 19.48 2.44 -6.78
C LEU A 526 19.38 3.83 -6.12
N LEU A 527 18.40 4.04 -5.25
CA LEU A 527 18.20 5.33 -4.56
C LEU A 527 19.26 5.61 -3.51
N ILE A 528 19.69 4.59 -2.75
CA ILE A 528 20.69 4.78 -1.67
C ILE A 528 22.00 5.40 -2.18
N PRO A 529 22.72 4.84 -3.19
CA PRO A 529 23.94 5.45 -3.70
C PRO A 529 23.68 6.81 -4.35
N THR A 530 22.52 7.00 -5.00
CA THR A 530 22.12 8.30 -5.56
C THR A 530 22.02 9.36 -4.45
N ALA A 531 21.34 9.04 -3.34
CA ALA A 531 21.20 9.94 -2.20
C ALA A 531 22.56 10.26 -1.55
N VAL A 532 23.43 9.26 -1.39
CA VAL A 532 24.78 9.46 -0.84
C VAL A 532 25.61 10.39 -1.74
N ILE A 533 25.58 10.19 -3.05
CA ILE A 533 26.28 11.06 -4.02
C ILE A 533 25.71 12.48 -3.97
N PHE A 534 24.41 12.63 -3.94
CA PHE A 534 23.74 13.93 -3.88
C PHE A 534 24.08 14.69 -2.58
N ILE A 535 24.06 14.01 -1.43
CA ILE A 535 24.46 14.62 -0.15
C ILE A 535 25.91 15.03 -0.18
N LYS A 536 26.81 14.17 -0.71
CA LYS A 536 28.23 14.49 -0.87
C LYS A 536 28.46 15.68 -1.77
N GLU A 537 27.70 15.82 -2.86
CA GLU A 537 27.81 16.97 -3.77
C GLU A 537 27.25 18.24 -3.12
N MET A 538 26.13 18.15 -2.40
CA MET A 538 25.53 19.28 -1.69
C MET A 538 26.40 19.82 -0.56
N LEU A 539 27.18 18.95 0.11
CA LEU A 539 28.12 19.34 1.15
C LEU A 539 29.44 19.87 0.61
N ASN A 540 29.66 19.83 -0.73
CA ASN A 540 30.88 20.32 -1.33
C ASN A 540 30.75 21.81 -1.65
N THR A 541 31.61 22.63 -1.01
CA THR A 541 31.64 24.10 -1.14
C THR A 541 32.70 24.61 -2.08
N THR A 542 33.53 23.74 -2.69
CA THR A 542 34.64 24.15 -3.55
C THR A 542 34.25 24.31 -5.02
N VAL A 543 34.96 25.21 -5.71
CA VAL A 543 34.80 25.46 -7.14
C VAL A 543 35.25 24.25 -7.94
N LYS A 544 34.35 23.66 -8.75
CA LYS A 544 34.66 22.47 -9.57
C LYS A 544 34.57 22.69 -11.06
N ARG A 545 33.83 23.68 -11.50
CA ARG A 545 33.52 23.92 -12.90
C ARG A 545 33.74 25.38 -13.28
N ARG A 546 34.11 25.61 -14.52
CA ARG A 546 34.15 26.96 -15.09
C ARG A 546 32.81 27.70 -14.87
N TYR A 547 31.70 27.04 -15.06
CA TYR A 547 30.35 27.59 -14.82
C TYR A 547 30.15 28.16 -13.42
N ASP A 548 30.73 27.52 -12.39
CA ASP A 548 30.64 27.98 -10.99
C ASP A 548 31.31 29.35 -10.84
N VAL A 549 32.41 29.59 -11.59
CA VAL A 549 33.12 30.87 -11.64
C VAL A 549 32.36 31.92 -12.44
N GLU A 550 31.91 31.59 -13.64
CA GLU A 550 31.18 32.51 -14.55
C GLU A 550 29.85 32.98 -13.94
N LYS A 551 29.18 32.11 -13.14
CA LYS A 551 27.95 32.47 -12.44
C LYS A 551 28.21 33.38 -11.21
N ALA A 552 29.35 33.25 -10.58
CA ALA A 552 29.65 33.89 -9.27
C ALA A 552 30.43 35.20 -9.43
N THR A 553 31.12 35.44 -10.56
CA THR A 553 31.90 36.65 -10.83
C THR A 553 31.86 37.07 -12.28
N SER A 554 31.90 38.39 -12.56
CA SER A 554 31.98 38.99 -13.87
C SER A 554 33.43 39.22 -14.33
N VAL A 555 34.42 38.85 -13.54
CA VAL A 555 35.84 39.00 -13.86
C VAL A 555 36.22 38.05 -15.03
N PRO A 556 36.85 38.54 -16.11
CA PRO A 556 37.12 37.71 -17.28
C PRO A 556 38.14 36.62 -17.01
N ILE A 557 37.84 35.40 -17.48
CA ILE A 557 38.71 34.23 -17.43
C ILE A 557 39.61 34.26 -18.69
N VAL A 558 40.91 34.38 -18.48
CA VAL A 558 41.95 34.47 -19.57
C VAL A 558 42.74 33.18 -19.74
N GLY A 559 42.63 32.23 -18.84
CA GLY A 559 43.36 30.96 -18.94
C GLY A 559 42.71 29.84 -18.17
N GLU A 560 42.78 28.65 -18.75
CA GLU A 560 42.31 27.37 -18.16
C GLU A 560 43.50 26.39 -18.22
N LEU A 561 44.05 26.03 -17.05
CA LEU A 561 45.17 25.17 -16.93
C LEU A 561 44.79 23.80 -16.36
N PRO A 562 44.97 22.71 -17.12
CA PRO A 562 44.67 21.37 -16.65
C PRO A 562 45.64 20.90 -15.58
N GLU A 563 45.21 19.89 -14.80
CA GLU A 563 46.07 19.18 -13.87
C GLU A 563 47.30 18.62 -14.61
N TRP A 564 48.52 18.85 -14.05
CA TRP A 564 49.73 18.27 -14.58
C TRP A 564 50.17 17.11 -13.68
N ASP A 565 49.96 15.90 -14.16
CA ASP A 565 50.31 14.67 -13.46
C ASP A 565 51.84 14.62 -13.23
N ASN A 566 52.23 14.25 -12.00
CA ASN A 566 53.64 14.10 -11.59
C ASN A 566 54.50 15.37 -11.72
N TYR A 567 53.87 16.57 -11.64
CA TYR A 567 54.63 17.84 -11.64
C TYR A 567 55.62 17.94 -10.48
N GLN A 568 56.86 18.34 -10.79
CA GLN A 568 57.91 18.67 -9.80
C GLN A 568 58.15 20.19 -9.82
N GLU A 569 58.44 20.75 -8.61
CA GLU A 569 58.60 22.20 -8.47
C GLU A 569 59.75 22.80 -9.34
N THR A 570 60.75 21.98 -9.71
CA THR A 570 61.85 22.39 -10.60
C THR A 570 61.52 22.35 -12.08
N GLN A 571 60.43 21.65 -12.45
CA GLN A 571 60.01 21.52 -13.87
C GLN A 571 59.27 22.75 -14.37
N THR A 572 59.36 22.99 -15.68
CA THR A 572 58.62 23.98 -16.43
C THR A 572 58.00 23.34 -17.66
N ILE A 573 57.09 24.06 -18.34
CA ILE A 573 56.47 23.56 -19.57
C ILE A 573 57.48 23.29 -20.69
N ALA A 574 58.71 23.84 -20.60
CA ALA A 574 59.79 23.49 -21.51
C ALA A 574 60.24 22.02 -21.36
N ASN A 575 59.99 21.41 -20.24
CA ASN A 575 60.23 20.00 -19.95
C ASN A 575 59.01 19.09 -20.27
N ALA A 576 57.86 19.69 -20.54
CA ALA A 576 56.66 18.97 -20.97
C ALA A 576 56.71 18.59 -22.43
N ASP A 577 56.02 17.50 -22.79
CA ASP A 577 55.79 17.19 -24.21
C ASP A 577 55.14 18.39 -24.89
N SER A 578 55.67 18.79 -26.07
CA SER A 578 55.14 19.93 -26.82
C SER A 578 53.67 19.80 -27.18
N GLU A 579 53.14 18.58 -27.25
CA GLU A 579 51.74 18.26 -27.52
C GLU A 579 50.91 18.07 -26.25
N SER A 580 51.51 18.22 -25.06
CA SER A 580 50.77 18.02 -23.81
C SER A 580 49.70 19.09 -23.61
N PRO A 581 48.52 18.72 -23.05
CA PRO A 581 47.43 19.67 -22.79
C PRO A 581 47.85 20.88 -21.97
N ILE A 582 48.75 20.70 -21.03
CA ILE A 582 49.25 21.78 -20.15
C ILE A 582 50.12 22.80 -20.98
N ALA A 583 50.99 22.29 -21.84
CA ALA A 583 51.84 23.18 -22.69
C ALA A 583 50.98 24.00 -23.63
N GLU A 584 49.96 23.39 -24.27
CA GLU A 584 49.03 24.09 -25.13
C GLU A 584 48.17 25.11 -24.36
N SER A 585 47.70 24.78 -23.16
CA SER A 585 46.95 25.73 -22.34
C SER A 585 47.74 26.99 -21.98
N PHE A 586 49.04 26.87 -21.73
CA PHE A 586 49.91 28.04 -21.50
C PHE A 586 50.15 28.85 -22.82
N ARG A 587 50.22 28.21 -23.96
CA ARG A 587 50.28 28.93 -25.24
C ARG A 587 49.00 29.74 -25.51
N VAL A 588 47.83 29.13 -25.18
CA VAL A 588 46.54 29.81 -25.26
C VAL A 588 46.46 30.96 -24.26
N LEU A 589 46.92 30.78 -23.01
CA LEU A 589 47.00 31.84 -22.00
C LEU A 589 47.82 33.02 -22.50
N ARG A 590 49.05 32.78 -23.08
CA ARG A 590 49.86 33.79 -23.69
C ARG A 590 49.14 34.57 -24.77
N TYR A 591 48.39 33.89 -25.65
CA TYR A 591 47.61 34.51 -26.73
C TYR A 591 46.48 35.36 -26.15
N GLN A 592 45.73 34.84 -25.18
CA GLN A 592 44.62 35.55 -24.53
C GLN A 592 45.07 36.82 -23.79
N LEU A 593 46.27 36.82 -23.16
CA LEU A 593 46.79 37.98 -22.48
C LEU A 593 47.09 39.14 -23.43
N ASN A 594 47.54 38.87 -24.67
CA ASN A 594 47.74 39.90 -25.71
C ASN A 594 46.46 40.55 -26.15
N PHE A 595 45.33 39.79 -26.19
CA PHE A 595 43.98 40.29 -26.48
C PHE A 595 43.39 41.07 -25.32
N PHE A 596 43.59 40.57 -24.09
CA PHE A 596 43.01 41.15 -22.89
C PHE A 596 43.52 42.60 -22.68
N ARG A 597 44.81 42.84 -22.88
CA ARG A 597 45.36 44.19 -22.83
C ARG A 597 46.54 44.35 -23.80
N HIS A 598 46.31 45.09 -24.85
CA HIS A 598 47.35 45.38 -25.84
C HIS A 598 48.47 46.23 -25.16
N ASN A 599 49.74 45.89 -25.39
CA ASN A 599 50.91 46.56 -24.84
C ASN A 599 51.16 46.37 -23.31
N ALA A 600 50.47 45.45 -22.62
CA ALA A 600 50.82 45.13 -21.26
C ALA A 600 52.21 44.51 -21.18
N LYS A 601 53.10 45.04 -20.33
CA LYS A 601 54.44 44.52 -20.10
C LYS A 601 54.59 43.86 -18.70
N VAL A 602 53.85 44.34 -17.68
CA VAL A 602 54.00 43.89 -16.29
C VAL A 602 52.79 43.08 -15.87
N PHE A 603 53.00 41.79 -15.59
CA PHE A 603 52.00 40.85 -15.12
C PHE A 603 52.28 40.50 -13.64
N VAL A 604 51.35 40.83 -12.80
CA VAL A 604 51.38 40.40 -11.37
C VAL A 604 50.51 39.17 -11.19
N VAL A 605 51.03 38.13 -10.54
CA VAL A 605 50.30 36.88 -10.27
C VAL A 605 50.04 36.77 -8.79
N THR A 606 48.77 36.66 -8.43
CA THR A 606 48.28 36.48 -7.05
C THR A 606 47.17 35.47 -6.95
N SER A 607 46.70 35.22 -5.74
CA SER A 607 45.54 34.33 -5.47
C SER A 607 44.89 34.70 -4.11
N SER A 608 43.74 34.06 -3.79
CA SER A 608 43.07 34.20 -2.50
C SER A 608 43.94 33.67 -1.35
N THR A 609 44.31 32.41 -1.42
CA THR A 609 45.00 31.63 -0.35
C THR A 609 46.30 30.98 -0.85
N PRO A 610 47.15 30.48 0.06
CA PRO A 610 48.32 29.68 -0.36
C PRO A 610 47.91 28.41 -1.12
N HIS A 611 48.84 27.86 -1.91
CA HIS A 611 48.69 26.61 -2.67
C HIS A 611 47.70 26.64 -3.83
N GLN A 612 47.26 27.81 -4.29
CA GLN A 612 46.45 28.00 -5.51
C GLN A 612 47.24 27.80 -6.80
N GLY A 613 48.56 27.75 -6.74
CA GLY A 613 49.41 27.55 -7.93
C GLY A 613 49.99 28.83 -8.51
N LYS A 614 50.04 29.96 -7.79
CA LYS A 614 50.62 31.23 -8.26
C LYS A 614 52.01 31.04 -8.85
N SER A 615 52.98 30.55 -8.09
CA SER A 615 54.37 30.34 -8.49
C SER A 615 54.48 29.36 -9.68
N PHE A 616 53.57 28.40 -9.79
CA PHE A 616 53.41 27.51 -10.95
C PHE A 616 53.05 28.30 -12.18
N VAL A 617 52.00 29.16 -12.07
CA VAL A 617 51.52 30.00 -13.19
C VAL A 617 52.60 31.02 -13.57
N SER A 618 53.22 31.74 -12.60
CA SER A 618 54.26 32.75 -12.85
C SER A 618 55.46 32.15 -13.58
N LYS A 619 55.97 31.03 -13.14
CA LYS A 619 57.10 30.35 -13.73
C LYS A 619 56.84 29.87 -15.18
N ASN A 620 55.69 29.21 -15.36
CA ASN A 620 55.36 28.65 -16.66
C ASN A 620 54.87 29.71 -17.68
N LEU A 621 54.23 30.79 -17.22
CA LEU A 621 53.91 31.95 -18.07
C LEU A 621 55.22 32.61 -18.59
N SER A 622 56.19 32.80 -17.69
CA SER A 622 57.51 33.32 -18.06
C SER A 622 58.19 32.42 -19.09
N THR A 623 58.15 31.10 -18.89
CA THR A 623 58.70 30.12 -19.81
C THR A 623 58.04 30.21 -21.23
N VAL A 624 56.67 30.23 -21.28
CA VAL A 624 56.00 30.27 -22.59
C VAL A 624 56.14 31.60 -23.33
N LEU A 625 56.37 32.70 -22.59
CA LEU A 625 56.69 33.99 -23.19
C LEU A 625 58.12 33.97 -23.75
N GLY A 626 59.10 33.36 -23.00
CA GLY A 626 60.48 33.16 -23.48
C GLY A 626 60.59 32.23 -24.68
N MET A 627 59.74 31.20 -24.81
CA MET A 627 59.68 30.33 -25.99
C MET A 627 59.20 31.05 -27.24
N ALA A 628 58.69 32.28 -27.13
CA ALA A 628 58.35 33.16 -28.24
C ALA A 628 59.44 34.17 -28.59
N ASP A 629 60.69 33.84 -28.27
CA ASP A 629 61.87 34.70 -28.50
C ASP A 629 61.76 36.11 -27.88
N LYS A 630 61.07 36.22 -26.71
CA LYS A 630 60.95 37.44 -25.94
C LYS A 630 61.89 37.41 -24.75
N LYS A 631 62.40 38.58 -24.37
CA LYS A 631 63.19 38.76 -23.15
C LYS A 631 62.27 38.96 -21.96
N ILE A 632 62.35 38.06 -20.96
CA ILE A 632 61.44 38.04 -19.82
C ILE A 632 62.24 38.21 -18.54
N LEU A 633 61.72 39.04 -17.63
CA LEU A 633 62.16 39.09 -16.25
C LEU A 633 61.08 38.48 -15.33
N LEU A 634 61.42 37.35 -14.64
CA LEU A 634 60.57 36.80 -13.60
C LEU A 634 61.10 37.32 -12.23
N ILE A 635 60.21 37.94 -11.46
CA ILE A 635 60.53 38.48 -10.13
C ILE A 635 59.80 37.68 -9.06
N ASP A 636 60.55 37.16 -8.09
CA ASP A 636 59.96 36.53 -6.89
C ASP A 636 59.69 37.59 -5.81
N ALA A 637 58.52 38.20 -5.86
CA ALA A 637 58.08 39.20 -4.90
C ALA A 637 57.36 38.60 -3.66
N ASP A 638 57.17 37.24 -3.63
CA ASP A 638 56.78 36.54 -2.39
C ASP A 638 58.05 36.43 -1.47
N ILE A 639 58.53 37.59 -1.03
CA ILE A 639 59.73 37.67 -0.19
C ILE A 639 59.62 36.98 1.18
N ARG A 640 58.41 36.58 1.54
CA ARG A 640 58.13 35.82 2.79
C ARG A 640 58.34 34.33 2.59
N LYS A 641 57.71 33.71 1.60
CA LYS A 641 57.85 32.28 1.32
C LYS A 641 58.98 31.96 0.33
N ARG A 642 59.23 32.84 -0.65
CA ARG A 642 60.24 32.69 -1.65
C ARG A 642 60.20 31.33 -2.36
N SER A 643 59.02 30.93 -2.77
CA SER A 643 58.80 29.58 -3.31
C SER A 643 59.66 29.30 -4.55
N ILE A 644 59.69 30.21 -5.49
CA ILE A 644 60.47 30.09 -6.73
C ILE A 644 61.97 30.16 -6.40
N SER A 645 62.38 31.15 -5.58
CA SER A 645 63.79 31.31 -5.18
C SER A 645 64.39 30.12 -4.48
N ARG A 646 63.62 29.44 -3.58
CA ARG A 646 64.05 28.23 -2.91
C ARG A 646 64.25 27.05 -3.84
N ALA A 647 63.40 26.95 -4.87
CA ALA A 647 63.41 25.84 -5.82
C ALA A 647 64.50 25.98 -6.89
N LEU A 648 64.82 27.20 -7.34
CA LEU A 648 65.61 27.44 -8.54
C LEU A 648 66.87 28.26 -8.34
N SER A 649 66.90 29.23 -7.38
CA SER A 649 68.00 30.14 -7.26
C SER A 649 69.27 29.52 -6.68
N ASN A 650 70.40 29.83 -7.31
CA ASN A 650 71.75 29.47 -6.85
C ASN A 650 72.35 30.46 -5.81
N THR A 651 71.86 31.71 -5.77
CA THR A 651 72.25 32.77 -4.91
C THR A 651 71.32 32.97 -3.71
N LYS A 652 71.76 32.57 -2.51
CA LYS A 652 70.88 32.65 -1.34
C LYS A 652 70.78 34.04 -0.67
N ARG A 653 71.60 35.03 -1.10
CA ARG A 653 71.79 36.33 -0.37
C ARG A 653 71.46 37.56 -1.22
N LYS A 654 71.63 37.56 -2.50
CA LYS A 654 71.33 38.71 -3.38
C LYS A 654 70.01 38.55 -4.10
N GLY A 655 69.23 39.58 -4.24
CA GLY A 655 67.92 39.57 -4.93
C GLY A 655 67.11 40.83 -4.70
N LEU A 656 65.81 40.74 -4.92
CA LEU A 656 64.84 41.85 -4.85
C LEU A 656 64.99 42.64 -3.52
N THR A 657 65.03 41.98 -2.36
CA THR A 657 65.15 42.66 -1.07
C THR A 657 66.44 43.41 -0.93
N SER A 658 67.59 42.92 -1.51
CA SER A 658 68.83 43.59 -1.49
C SER A 658 68.86 44.85 -2.35
N TYR A 659 68.27 44.75 -3.55
CA TYR A 659 68.08 45.88 -4.48
C TYR A 659 67.20 46.99 -3.86
N LEU A 660 66.10 46.63 -3.26
CA LEU A 660 65.15 47.59 -2.66
C LEU A 660 65.67 48.28 -1.43
N ASN A 661 66.69 47.69 -0.74
CA ASN A 661 67.31 48.24 0.48
C ASN A 661 68.58 49.07 0.23
N GLU A 662 68.96 49.19 -1.07
CA GLU A 662 70.13 49.98 -1.49
C GLU A 662 69.74 51.40 -1.95
N ASP A 663 70.63 52.43 -1.78
CA ASP A 663 70.35 53.75 -2.27
C ASP A 663 70.35 53.84 -3.80
N SER A 664 69.50 54.72 -4.39
CA SER A 664 69.35 54.91 -5.83
C SER A 664 70.73 55.21 -6.51
N GLY A 665 71.05 54.43 -7.55
CA GLY A 665 72.23 54.67 -8.39
C GLY A 665 73.49 53.97 -7.95
N THR A 666 73.49 53.17 -6.85
CA THR A 666 74.68 52.50 -6.29
C THR A 666 75.10 51.26 -7.08
N LYS A 667 74.16 50.51 -7.66
CA LYS A 667 74.43 49.30 -8.44
C LYS A 667 73.32 49.12 -9.50
N SER A 668 73.70 48.48 -10.60
CA SER A 668 72.80 48.16 -11.67
C SER A 668 71.85 46.95 -11.32
N LEU A 669 70.62 46.95 -11.77
CA LEU A 669 69.70 45.80 -11.60
C LEU A 669 70.32 44.49 -12.11
N ALA A 670 71.20 44.54 -13.10
CA ALA A 670 71.87 43.36 -13.69
C ALA A 670 72.71 42.56 -12.69
N GLU A 671 73.20 43.16 -11.53
CA GLU A 671 73.98 42.45 -10.52
C GLU A 671 73.16 41.53 -9.64
N TYR A 672 71.79 41.65 -9.65
CA TYR A 672 70.88 40.90 -8.81
C TYR A 672 70.15 39.83 -9.59
N ILE A 673 70.27 39.83 -10.93
CA ILE A 673 69.56 38.98 -11.86
C ILE A 673 70.38 37.72 -12.17
N GLU A 674 69.77 36.56 -12.08
CA GLU A 674 70.29 35.29 -12.56
C GLU A 674 69.79 35.09 -14.01
N LYS A 675 70.70 35.04 -15.00
CA LYS A 675 70.37 34.95 -16.39
C LYS A 675 70.07 33.52 -16.82
N ASP A 676 69.05 33.36 -17.72
CA ASP A 676 68.68 32.11 -18.37
C ASP A 676 68.47 30.91 -17.43
N LEU A 677 68.09 31.16 -16.16
CA LEU A 677 68.01 30.12 -15.13
C LEU A 677 66.85 29.12 -15.40
N ILE A 678 65.71 29.62 -15.88
CA ILE A 678 64.48 28.84 -16.05
C ILE A 678 64.36 28.35 -17.50
N TYR A 679 64.63 29.24 -18.46
CA TYR A 679 64.63 28.99 -19.89
C TYR A 679 65.47 30.06 -20.58
N LYS A 680 65.98 29.76 -21.79
CA LYS A 680 66.72 30.74 -22.57
C LYS A 680 65.87 31.99 -22.83
N GLY A 681 66.39 33.17 -22.48
CA GLY A 681 65.69 34.47 -22.56
C GLY A 681 64.78 34.77 -21.38
N VAL A 682 64.72 33.90 -20.35
CA VAL A 682 64.00 34.18 -19.08
C VAL A 682 64.99 34.37 -17.95
N ASP A 683 65.21 35.63 -17.62
CA ASP A 683 66.03 36.02 -16.50
C ASP A 683 65.21 36.05 -15.21
N PHE A 684 65.85 35.75 -14.09
CA PHE A 684 65.22 35.61 -12.79
C PHE A 684 65.83 36.57 -11.75
N LEU A 685 64.90 37.33 -11.10
CA LEU A 685 65.28 38.12 -9.91
C LEU A 685 64.76 37.42 -8.68
N PRO A 686 65.64 36.75 -7.91
CA PRO A 686 65.24 36.04 -6.68
C PRO A 686 64.80 37.00 -5.58
N GLY A 687 63.91 36.57 -4.65
CA GLY A 687 63.35 37.40 -3.59
C GLY A 687 64.41 37.93 -2.60
N GLY A 688 65.61 37.30 -2.53
CA GLY A 688 66.68 37.72 -1.63
C GLY A 688 66.50 37.26 -0.20
N VAL A 689 67.07 37.96 0.78
CA VAL A 689 66.97 37.65 2.21
C VAL A 689 65.66 38.22 2.77
N MET A 690 64.90 37.49 3.59
CA MET A 690 63.66 37.97 4.21
C MET A 690 63.99 39.17 5.12
N PRO A 691 63.45 40.37 4.87
CA PRO A 691 63.62 41.55 5.68
C PRO A 691 62.73 41.51 6.93
N PRO A 692 63.01 42.30 7.97
CA PRO A 692 62.13 42.42 9.13
C PRO A 692 60.83 43.14 8.85
N ASN A 693 60.79 44.01 7.81
CA ASN A 693 59.65 44.81 7.36
C ASN A 693 59.33 44.59 5.88
N PRO A 694 58.82 43.45 5.48
CA PRO A 694 58.61 43.09 4.05
C PRO A 694 57.71 44.04 3.29
N SER A 695 56.57 44.40 3.90
CA SER A 695 55.55 45.25 3.22
C SER A 695 56.05 46.68 3.02
N GLU A 696 56.77 47.27 3.99
CA GLU A 696 57.32 48.61 3.86
C GLU A 696 58.39 48.67 2.79
N LEU A 697 59.19 47.65 2.66
CA LEU A 697 60.24 47.56 1.64
C LEU A 697 59.61 47.52 0.22
N LEU A 698 58.55 46.76 0.02
CA LEU A 698 57.76 46.73 -1.20
C LEU A 698 57.03 48.03 -1.51
N MET A 699 56.70 48.85 -0.49
CA MET A 699 56.06 50.16 -0.62
C MET A 699 57.03 51.25 -1.11
N SER A 700 58.34 50.99 -1.00
CA SER A 700 59.38 51.99 -1.41
C SER A 700 59.25 52.34 -2.90
N THR A 701 59.63 53.57 -3.28
CA THR A 701 59.72 54.04 -4.68
C THR A 701 60.75 53.26 -5.50
N ARG A 702 61.65 52.56 -4.81
CA ARG A 702 62.64 51.70 -5.46
C ARG A 702 62.03 50.53 -6.29
N LEU A 703 60.87 50.06 -5.90
CA LEU A 703 60.17 49.04 -6.71
C LEU A 703 59.71 49.63 -8.07
N GLU A 704 59.21 50.85 -8.08
CA GLU A 704 58.80 51.53 -9.33
C GLU A 704 60.02 51.79 -10.21
N GLU A 705 61.16 52.28 -9.65
CA GLU A 705 62.43 52.49 -10.35
C GLU A 705 62.96 51.16 -10.95
N LEU A 706 62.90 50.04 -10.19
CA LEU A 706 63.27 48.71 -10.71
C LEU A 706 62.42 48.31 -11.93
N ILE A 707 61.11 48.49 -11.82
CA ILE A 707 60.21 48.09 -12.93
C ILE A 707 60.44 49.00 -14.15
N GLU A 708 60.67 50.31 -14.00
CA GLU A 708 60.97 51.19 -15.12
C GLU A 708 62.34 50.89 -15.76
N GLU A 709 63.39 50.57 -14.95
CA GLU A 709 64.66 50.08 -15.48
C GLU A 709 64.51 48.74 -16.25
N ALA A 710 63.71 47.80 -15.70
CA ALA A 710 63.45 46.51 -16.30
C ALA A 710 62.64 46.63 -17.63
N LYS A 711 61.67 47.56 -17.73
CA LYS A 711 60.93 47.85 -18.98
C LYS A 711 61.74 48.29 -20.20
N GLN A 712 62.96 48.83 -19.92
CA GLN A 712 63.87 49.21 -20.98
C GLN A 712 64.62 48.02 -21.58
N VAL A 713 64.78 46.95 -20.83
CA VAL A 713 65.61 45.78 -21.19
C VAL A 713 64.78 44.59 -21.58
N TYR A 714 63.64 44.41 -20.92
CA TYR A 714 62.76 43.25 -21.05
C TYR A 714 61.46 43.58 -21.84
N ASP A 715 60.99 42.61 -22.63
CA ASP A 715 59.71 42.70 -23.32
C ASP A 715 58.57 42.53 -22.34
N TYR A 716 58.71 41.60 -21.38
CA TYR A 716 57.72 41.29 -20.34
C TYR A 716 58.36 41.09 -18.97
N ILE A 717 57.60 41.48 -17.93
CA ILE A 717 57.96 41.31 -16.54
C ILE A 717 56.85 40.53 -15.85
N VAL A 718 57.14 39.37 -15.26
CA VAL A 718 56.18 38.57 -14.49
C VAL A 718 56.58 38.62 -13.01
N ILE A 719 55.66 39.02 -12.16
CA ILE A 719 55.92 39.21 -10.74
C ILE A 719 55.07 38.19 -9.95
N ASP A 720 55.74 37.21 -9.31
CA ASP A 720 55.08 36.27 -8.38
C ASP A 720 54.91 36.94 -7.02
N THR A 721 53.65 36.94 -6.49
CA THR A 721 53.34 37.63 -5.22
C THR A 721 52.76 36.73 -4.16
N THR A 722 52.57 37.27 -2.97
CA THR A 722 51.87 36.58 -1.88
C THR A 722 50.39 36.42 -2.13
N PRO A 723 49.67 35.48 -1.47
CA PRO A 723 48.22 35.41 -1.51
C PRO A 723 47.58 36.66 -0.89
N MET A 724 46.60 37.22 -1.54
CA MET A 724 45.96 38.50 -1.18
C MET A 724 45.26 38.49 0.18
N LEU A 725 44.61 37.37 0.55
CA LEU A 725 43.93 37.27 1.86
C LEU A 725 44.88 37.10 3.03
N SER A 726 46.15 36.72 2.78
CA SER A 726 47.12 36.47 3.82
C SER A 726 47.87 37.71 4.25
N VAL A 727 48.24 38.59 3.31
CA VAL A 727 49.02 39.79 3.55
C VAL A 727 48.78 40.85 2.48
N ALA A 728 49.05 42.13 2.79
CA ALA A 728 48.81 43.26 1.88
C ALA A 728 49.85 43.37 0.74
N ASP A 729 50.90 42.54 0.76
CA ASP A 729 52.04 42.66 -0.18
C ASP A 729 51.61 42.57 -1.65
N ALA A 730 50.65 41.71 -1.99
CA ALA A 730 50.10 41.60 -3.37
C ALA A 730 49.47 42.90 -3.82
N SER A 731 48.66 43.57 -2.98
CA SER A 731 48.05 44.86 -3.32
C SER A 731 49.05 45.98 -3.43
N ILE A 732 50.14 45.90 -2.66
CA ILE A 732 51.26 46.88 -2.72
C ILE A 732 52.00 46.75 -4.08
N VAL A 733 52.28 45.50 -4.49
CA VAL A 733 53.00 45.20 -5.72
C VAL A 733 52.09 45.50 -6.95
N ASP A 734 50.78 45.38 -6.84
CA ASP A 734 49.84 45.66 -7.89
C ASP A 734 49.93 47.08 -8.47
N ARG A 735 50.46 48.06 -7.74
CA ARG A 735 50.63 49.44 -8.19
C ARG A 735 51.55 49.58 -9.41
N VAL A 736 52.44 48.62 -9.65
CA VAL A 736 53.33 48.58 -10.79
C VAL A 736 52.83 47.65 -11.92
N ALA A 737 51.69 46.98 -11.71
CA ALA A 737 51.12 46.03 -12.65
C ALA A 737 50.41 46.71 -13.82
N ASP A 738 50.53 46.16 -15.01
CA ASP A 738 49.64 46.46 -16.15
C ASP A 738 48.40 45.54 -16.12
N VAL A 739 48.56 44.28 -15.72
CA VAL A 739 47.51 43.27 -15.56
C VAL A 739 47.81 42.41 -14.33
N THR A 740 46.79 42.13 -13.57
CA THR A 740 46.87 41.22 -12.43
C THR A 740 46.12 39.91 -12.73
N LEU A 741 46.90 38.81 -12.72
CA LEU A 741 46.37 37.46 -12.94
C LEU A 741 46.03 36.85 -11.55
N PHE A 742 44.75 36.67 -11.34
CA PHE A 742 44.26 36.06 -10.12
C PHE A 742 44.01 34.57 -10.37
N VAL A 743 44.79 33.72 -9.62
CA VAL A 743 44.77 32.29 -9.82
C VAL A 743 43.70 31.66 -8.90
N VAL A 744 42.77 30.92 -9.51
CA VAL A 744 41.71 30.16 -8.83
C VAL A 744 41.99 28.69 -9.08
N ARG A 745 42.30 27.92 -8.02
CA ARG A 745 42.53 26.48 -8.15
C ARG A 745 41.24 25.71 -7.97
N MET A 746 40.89 24.91 -8.96
CA MET A 746 39.72 24.06 -8.95
C MET A 746 39.83 23.00 -7.85
N GLY A 747 38.70 22.72 -7.17
CA GLY A 747 38.68 21.77 -6.03
C GLY A 747 39.25 22.28 -4.72
N VAL A 748 39.89 23.47 -4.68
CA VAL A 748 40.51 24.07 -3.50
C VAL A 748 39.82 25.39 -3.12
N GLU A 749 39.57 26.27 -4.09
CA GLU A 749 38.93 27.54 -3.82
C GLU A 749 37.45 27.33 -3.44
N GLU A 750 36.96 28.14 -2.49
CA GLU A 750 35.54 28.11 -2.11
C GLU A 750 34.68 28.96 -3.04
N VAL A 751 33.51 28.43 -3.41
CA VAL A 751 32.53 29.17 -4.25
C VAL A 751 32.08 30.46 -3.54
N SER A 752 32.00 30.46 -2.23
CA SER A 752 31.63 31.59 -1.38
C SER A 752 32.58 32.78 -1.50
N PHE A 753 33.84 32.56 -1.93
CA PHE A 753 34.82 33.60 -2.15
C PHE A 753 34.69 34.33 -3.49
N LEU A 754 34.18 33.67 -4.53
CA LEU A 754 34.13 34.20 -5.91
C LEU A 754 33.41 35.56 -6.01
N PRO A 755 32.26 35.84 -5.33
CA PRO A 755 31.63 37.17 -5.37
C PRO A 755 32.53 38.29 -4.81
N GLN A 756 33.53 37.96 -3.96
CA GLN A 756 34.47 38.95 -3.47
C GLN A 756 35.43 39.45 -4.56
N LEU A 757 35.68 38.65 -5.60
CA LEU A 757 36.50 39.02 -6.75
C LEU A 757 35.89 40.22 -7.50
N ASP A 758 34.55 40.24 -7.64
CA ASP A 758 33.84 41.39 -8.22
C ASP A 758 34.02 42.67 -7.39
N LYS A 759 34.03 42.55 -6.07
CA LYS A 759 34.27 43.67 -5.20
C LYS A 759 35.71 44.19 -5.35
N LEU A 760 36.69 43.29 -5.40
CA LEU A 760 38.09 43.64 -5.63
C LEU A 760 38.29 44.36 -6.98
N ASN A 761 37.67 43.90 -8.03
CA ASN A 761 37.72 44.45 -9.35
C ASN A 761 36.99 45.83 -9.44
N ARG A 762 35.80 45.97 -8.87
CA ARG A 762 35.06 47.24 -8.84
C ARG A 762 35.76 48.31 -8.04
N ASP A 763 36.31 47.93 -6.86
CA ASP A 763 37.03 48.82 -5.96
C ASP A 763 38.41 49.20 -6.49
N LYS A 764 38.78 48.67 -7.69
CA LYS A 764 40.11 48.86 -8.34
C LYS A 764 41.27 48.57 -7.43
N LYS A 765 41.11 47.58 -6.53
CA LYS A 765 42.16 47.13 -5.61
C LYS A 765 43.26 46.33 -6.33
N LEU A 766 42.91 45.76 -7.49
CA LEU A 766 43.83 45.09 -8.40
C LEU A 766 43.66 45.67 -9.80
N ARG A 767 44.76 45.92 -10.51
CA ARG A 767 44.76 46.56 -11.84
C ARG A 767 44.42 45.54 -12.93
N ASN A 768 43.36 45.82 -13.72
CA ASN A 768 43.00 45.02 -14.87
C ASN A 768 43.00 43.52 -14.54
N MET A 769 42.23 43.16 -13.47
CA MET A 769 42.17 41.79 -12.96
C MET A 769 41.59 40.83 -13.99
N ALA A 770 42.26 39.70 -14.17
CA ALA A 770 41.80 38.58 -14.97
C ALA A 770 42.01 37.26 -14.23
N LEU A 771 41.14 36.28 -14.42
CA LEU A 771 41.19 34.99 -13.76
C LEU A 771 41.96 33.96 -14.58
N VAL A 772 42.77 33.16 -13.88
CA VAL A 772 43.40 31.95 -14.40
C VAL A 772 42.88 30.78 -13.60
N LEU A 773 42.09 29.90 -14.19
CA LEU A 773 41.63 28.66 -13.57
C LEU A 773 42.73 27.64 -13.65
N ASN A 774 43.14 27.10 -12.48
CA ASN A 774 44.25 26.17 -12.36
C ASN A 774 43.79 24.82 -11.86
N ASP A 775 44.47 23.74 -12.22
CA ASP A 775 44.22 22.37 -11.75
C ASP A 775 42.87 21.81 -12.19
N ILE A 776 42.55 22.00 -13.47
CA ILE A 776 41.30 21.52 -14.04
C ILE A 776 41.36 20.02 -14.36
N ASP A 777 40.51 19.21 -13.75
CA ASP A 777 40.37 17.78 -14.06
C ASP A 777 39.65 17.60 -15.40
N LEU A 778 40.40 17.34 -16.47
CA LEU A 778 39.85 17.15 -17.83
C LEU A 778 38.90 15.96 -17.94
N ARG A 779 39.00 14.96 -17.05
CA ARG A 779 38.12 13.80 -17.03
C ARG A 779 36.69 14.14 -16.58
N ARG A 780 36.55 15.17 -15.74
CA ARG A 780 35.25 15.68 -15.25
C ARG A 780 34.66 16.75 -16.21
N SER A 781 35.47 17.36 -17.05
CA SER A 781 35.05 18.44 -17.95
C SER A 781 34.37 17.94 -19.23
N TYR A 782 34.53 16.68 -19.63
CA TYR A 782 34.02 16.11 -20.90
C TYR A 782 32.48 15.90 -20.95
N GLY A 783 31.69 16.44 -20.03
CA GLY A 783 30.23 16.24 -19.94
C GLY A 783 29.38 17.42 -20.46
N TYR A 784 29.91 18.58 -20.74
CA TYR A 784 29.11 19.77 -21.11
C TYR A 784 29.67 20.51 -22.33
N GLY A 785 29.13 20.14 -23.48
CA GLY A 785 29.35 20.92 -24.70
C GLY A 785 28.46 22.17 -24.74
N TYR A 786 28.96 23.27 -24.25
CA TYR A 786 28.61 24.63 -24.70
C TYR A 786 29.85 25.51 -24.36
N GLY A 787 30.71 25.69 -25.29
CA GLY A 787 31.83 26.60 -25.16
C GLY A 787 32.53 26.67 -26.48
N TYR A 788 32.57 27.82 -27.03
CA TYR A 788 33.24 28.19 -28.24
C TYR A 788 34.46 27.35 -28.54
N GLY A 789 34.38 26.64 -29.63
CA GLY A 789 35.34 25.87 -30.35
C GLY A 789 36.79 26.09 -30.09
N TYR A 790 37.44 25.05 -29.66
CA TYR A 790 38.69 24.60 -30.24
C TYR A 790 38.73 23.08 -30.04
N SER A 791 37.79 22.39 -30.68
CA SER A 791 37.93 20.98 -31.02
C SER A 791 38.91 20.88 -32.18
N TYR A 792 40.18 20.90 -31.89
CA TYR A 792 41.13 20.36 -32.83
C TYR A 792 41.02 18.85 -32.82
N GLY A 793 40.22 18.36 -33.77
CA GLY A 793 40.21 16.96 -34.13
C GLY A 793 41.59 16.54 -34.64
N TYR A 794 42.37 15.93 -33.83
CA TYR A 794 43.44 15.04 -34.30
C TYR A 794 43.03 13.60 -34.02
N GLY A 795 42.24 13.06 -34.95
CA GLY A 795 42.14 11.65 -35.16
C GLY A 795 43.39 11.16 -35.86
N TYR A 796 44.40 10.85 -35.15
CA TYR A 796 45.44 9.94 -35.60
C TYR A 796 45.43 8.70 -34.67
N GLY A 797 45.04 7.59 -35.28
CA GLY A 797 45.14 6.31 -34.65
C GLY A 797 46.57 5.95 -34.27
N HIS A 798 46.82 5.81 -33.02
CA HIS A 798 47.92 4.99 -32.56
C HIS A 798 47.37 3.71 -31.97
N ASN A 799 47.62 2.62 -32.72
CA ASN A 799 47.55 1.26 -32.26
C ASN A 799 48.44 1.12 -31.01
N HIS A 800 47.84 1.20 -29.83
CA HIS A 800 48.54 0.67 -28.65
C HIS A 800 48.19 -0.79 -28.48
N ASP A 801 49.20 -1.62 -28.59
CA ASP A 801 49.24 -3.04 -28.30
C ASP A 801 48.39 -3.40 -27.07
N LYS A 802 47.35 -4.18 -27.32
CA LYS A 802 46.60 -4.87 -26.27
C LYS A 802 47.49 -5.86 -25.53
N LYS A 803 48.11 -5.46 -24.45
CA LYS A 803 48.57 -6.41 -23.41
C LYS A 803 47.35 -7.16 -22.88
N LYS A 804 47.17 -8.39 -23.31
CA LYS A 804 46.19 -9.34 -22.81
C LYS A 804 46.35 -9.49 -21.30
N LYS A 805 45.44 -8.94 -20.52
CA LYS A 805 45.23 -9.37 -19.13
C LYS A 805 44.62 -10.77 -19.18
N LYS A 806 45.37 -11.77 -18.72
CA LYS A 806 44.92 -13.15 -18.54
C LYS A 806 43.67 -13.16 -17.64
N GLY A 807 42.58 -13.70 -18.15
CA GLY A 807 41.37 -13.93 -17.39
C GLY A 807 41.61 -14.96 -16.29
N LEU A 808 41.02 -14.63 -15.13
CA LEU A 808 41.03 -15.45 -13.91
C LEU A 808 39.85 -16.45 -13.97
N PHE A 809 39.86 -17.37 -14.91
CA PHE A 809 39.03 -18.60 -14.87
C PHE A 809 39.60 -19.61 -15.88
N GLY A 810 40.67 -20.28 -15.48
CA GLY A 810 41.19 -21.49 -16.14
C GLY A 810 40.69 -22.72 -15.40
N LYS A 811 39.70 -23.43 -15.97
CA LYS A 811 39.36 -24.77 -15.53
C LYS A 811 40.61 -25.72 -15.69
N LYS A 812 40.99 -26.40 -14.60
CA LYS A 812 41.78 -27.62 -14.65
C LYS A 812 40.82 -28.81 -14.80
N LYS A 813 41.18 -29.73 -15.66
CA LYS A 813 40.61 -31.06 -15.80
C LYS A 813 40.59 -31.81 -14.48
#